data_96a8b60eabfd26e419c6104cf51d77ef
#
_entry.id   96a8b60eabfd26e419c6104cf51d77ef
#
_cell.length_a   1.000
_cell.length_b   1.000
_cell.length_c   1.000
_cell.angle_alpha   90.00
_cell.angle_beta   90.00
_cell.angle_gamma   90.00
#
_symmetry.space_group_name_H-M   'P 1'
#
loop_
_entity.id
_entity.type
_entity.pdbx_description
1 polymer ?
#
loop_
_entity_poly.entity_id
_entity_poly.type
_entity_poly.pdbx_seq_one_letter_code
_entity_poly.pdbx_strand_id
1 'polypeptide(L)'
;MAALLAPAAGAQALELYDDVLHASFQDWSWAAAADYSLANTTPVQAGQRSIRFLPRAWGGLLFADPNGSHDLADYTALTFWIHGGSSGGQNLRLSLLDGTAALAELNVASYTAGGIVAATWHQATIPLDASTGLASGSFSRVQLMDNTGGVQGQVYLDALRFTPRTQSGSQVVSVDLGQDRRPVSPLIFGVSYGENAGLAAVHYPLRRWGGNSTTRYNWQADVHSTAGDWYWQNIPDSPGGTGTPPAGNSADTFIDAARTHGGEALISIPSIGLAPIADRTNKRWGFSQAKYGPQLRDECDEPGSAGWCTADAGNGECDPAQNTATDPQGGRYCRYAYTDGNGQQHFRIVNNARSDTSIDVTPDFWAPWIAHLQSRYGTAAAGGVRLYALDNEPMLWNSTHRDVHPQAPDYAEVWTRGRDLAVRIKQQEPGALVFGPVTWGYPDLFTSAADAEDCNCLSGPDRQAHGGKPFVKWYLEQVCAYQQQTGVRLVDYLDLHYYPQGEGIVDFNSDNLGYSESAGVSAKRLRSLKELYDPNYVSESWIADLGDDATYHYSKPGLIPRVKAWIAEACPGTRLAISEYNWGPDRGVSGALAQAEALAIFAREGVDAAMRWVAPEPGSFAEDAFKLYLNYDGAFSRVGGDSVRTTASNPDTVSAYAIHRSGDKLYLLLFNKSTSARDVSVNISAPLSGSWTAWRFGDNQHLAAAGSGPAGASMQFAALPPRSATLVVLPAPGPVDMIFADGFGG
;
A
#
# COMPACT_ATOMS: atom_id res chain seq x y z
N MET A 1 43.26 11.57 23.57
CA MET A 1 42.42 10.62 24.30
C MET A 1 41.71 9.77 23.27
N ALA A 2 42.16 8.54 23.10
CA ALA A 2 41.52 7.60 22.21
C ALA A 2 40.28 7.04 22.91
N ALA A 3 39.09 7.34 22.38
CA ALA A 3 37.87 6.70 22.82
C ALA A 3 37.89 5.26 22.30
N LEU A 4 37.90 4.30 23.24
CA LEU A 4 37.67 2.90 22.93
C LEU A 4 36.24 2.76 22.36
N LEU A 5 36.14 2.42 21.08
CA LEU A 5 34.94 1.94 20.47
C LEU A 5 34.52 0.62 21.15
N ALA A 6 33.36 0.62 21.79
CA ALA A 6 32.73 -0.61 22.24
C ALA A 6 32.43 -1.49 21.02
N PRO A 7 32.61 -2.83 21.08
CA PRO A 7 32.27 -3.72 19.98
C PRO A 7 30.76 -3.62 19.70
N ALA A 8 30.40 -3.60 18.41
CA ALA A 8 29.03 -3.64 17.97
C ALA A 8 28.31 -4.85 18.60
N ALA A 9 27.19 -4.61 19.25
CA ALA A 9 26.34 -5.66 19.80
C ALA A 9 25.74 -6.44 18.59
N GLY A 10 26.26 -7.63 18.33
CA GLY A 10 25.58 -8.60 17.48
C GLY A 10 24.22 -8.95 18.06
N ALA A 11 23.31 -9.51 17.26
CA ALA A 11 22.03 -9.98 17.75
C ALA A 11 22.25 -10.83 19.01
N GLN A 12 21.58 -10.47 20.11
CA GLN A 12 21.68 -11.25 21.33
C GLN A 12 20.85 -12.53 21.20
N ALA A 13 21.30 -13.61 21.83
CA ALA A 13 20.49 -14.81 21.97
C ALA A 13 19.17 -14.44 22.64
N LEU A 14 18.03 -14.81 22.05
CA LEU A 14 16.73 -14.68 22.69
C LEU A 14 16.50 -15.94 23.53
N GLU A 15 16.79 -15.84 24.81
CA GLU A 15 16.52 -16.91 25.77
C GLU A 15 15.02 -16.90 26.11
N LEU A 16 14.20 -17.63 25.37
CA LEU A 16 12.76 -17.66 25.57
C LEU A 16 12.38 -18.20 26.97
N TYR A 17 13.09 -19.24 27.40
CA TYR A 17 12.94 -19.82 28.74
C TYR A 17 14.29 -20.38 29.24
N ASP A 18 14.71 -19.89 30.39
CA ASP A 18 15.82 -20.39 31.20
C ASP A 18 15.48 -20.18 32.65
N ASP A 19 15.05 -21.23 33.37
CA ASP A 19 14.43 -21.19 34.71
C ASP A 19 13.14 -20.36 34.83
N VAL A 20 13.01 -19.31 34.05
CA VAL A 20 11.85 -18.40 33.98
C VAL A 20 11.59 -18.01 32.51
N LEU A 21 10.35 -17.67 32.21
CA LEU A 21 10.00 -17.14 30.91
C LEU A 21 10.63 -15.75 30.74
N HIS A 22 11.17 -15.46 29.53
CA HIS A 22 11.77 -14.17 29.20
C HIS A 22 10.82 -13.00 29.49
N ALA A 23 11.32 -11.89 30.00
CA ALA A 23 10.52 -10.77 30.49
C ALA A 23 9.61 -10.11 29.44
N SER A 24 9.95 -10.19 28.16
CA SER A 24 9.09 -9.69 27.08
C SER A 24 7.95 -10.64 26.74
N PHE A 25 8.04 -11.92 27.10
CA PHE A 25 7.03 -12.92 26.80
C PHE A 25 6.06 -13.11 27.95
N GLN A 26 4.81 -13.37 27.61
CA GLN A 26 3.73 -13.70 28.53
C GLN A 26 3.30 -15.16 28.30
N ASP A 27 2.88 -15.81 29.37
CA ASP A 27 2.27 -17.15 29.28
C ASP A 27 0.79 -17.02 28.91
N TRP A 28 0.48 -17.34 27.66
CA TRP A 28 -0.88 -17.39 27.12
C TRP A 28 -1.34 -18.84 26.90
N SER A 29 -0.72 -19.79 27.58
CA SER A 29 -1.05 -21.22 27.46
C SER A 29 -2.50 -21.49 27.82
N TRP A 30 -3.16 -22.35 27.02
CA TRP A 30 -4.54 -22.78 27.26
C TRP A 30 -4.63 -24.26 27.68
N ALA A 31 -3.50 -24.91 27.96
CA ALA A 31 -3.49 -26.18 28.67
C ALA A 31 -4.09 -26.02 30.08
N ALA A 32 -4.78 -27.07 30.58
CA ALA A 32 -5.27 -27.00 31.95
C ALA A 32 -4.14 -26.79 32.94
N ALA A 33 -4.35 -25.96 33.97
CA ALA A 33 -3.30 -25.62 34.95
C ALA A 33 -2.65 -26.83 35.64
N ALA A 34 -3.35 -27.98 35.72
CA ALA A 34 -2.78 -29.22 36.22
C ALA A 34 -1.87 -29.92 35.20
N ASP A 35 -1.99 -29.62 33.91
CA ASP A 35 -1.27 -30.27 32.83
C ASP A 35 0.07 -29.63 32.50
N TYR A 36 0.35 -28.41 32.96
CA TYR A 36 1.67 -27.78 32.77
C TYR A 36 2.16 -27.01 33.99
N SER A 37 3.44 -26.71 34.00
CA SER A 37 4.07 -25.84 35.01
C SER A 37 5.37 -25.28 34.43
N LEU A 38 5.57 -23.97 34.52
CA LEU A 38 6.81 -23.29 34.16
C LEU A 38 7.84 -23.29 35.30
N ALA A 39 7.53 -23.92 36.44
CA ALA A 39 8.38 -23.93 37.63
C ALA A 39 8.62 -25.35 38.15
N ASN A 40 8.70 -26.33 37.23
CA ASN A 40 9.02 -27.71 37.61
C ASN A 40 10.49 -27.82 38.04
N THR A 41 10.77 -28.59 39.10
CA THR A 41 12.10 -28.72 39.68
C THR A 41 12.74 -30.10 39.45
N THR A 42 12.03 -31.05 38.82
CA THR A 42 12.54 -32.40 38.52
C THR A 42 11.73 -33.02 37.39
N PRO A 43 12.37 -33.53 36.31
CA PRO A 43 13.77 -33.40 35.96
C PRO A 43 14.06 -31.97 35.43
N VAL A 44 15.32 -31.51 35.55
CA VAL A 44 15.84 -30.24 35.04
C VAL A 44 17.11 -30.53 34.27
N GLN A 45 17.33 -29.87 33.12
CA GLN A 45 18.51 -30.03 32.27
C GLN A 45 19.56 -28.96 32.59
N ALA A 46 19.12 -27.73 32.80
CA ALA A 46 19.98 -26.60 33.13
C ALA A 46 19.33 -25.76 34.24
N GLY A 47 20.12 -25.04 35.01
CA GLY A 47 19.58 -24.17 36.09
C GLY A 47 18.84 -24.93 37.21
N GLN A 48 17.70 -24.42 37.61
CA GLN A 48 16.91 -24.94 38.74
C GLN A 48 15.50 -25.36 38.36
N ARG A 49 15.00 -25.00 37.15
CA ARG A 49 13.63 -25.24 36.73
C ARG A 49 13.55 -25.66 35.28
N SER A 50 12.49 -26.39 34.98
CA SER A 50 12.09 -26.77 33.62
C SER A 50 10.59 -26.55 33.44
N ILE A 51 10.13 -26.61 32.21
CA ILE A 51 8.71 -26.61 31.88
C ILE A 51 8.22 -28.07 31.90
N ARG A 52 7.24 -28.37 32.73
CA ARG A 52 6.49 -29.65 32.69
C ARG A 52 5.27 -29.48 31.81
N PHE A 53 5.01 -30.37 30.89
CA PHE A 53 3.84 -30.35 30.03
C PHE A 53 3.27 -31.76 29.80
N LEU A 54 1.95 -31.95 30.05
CA LEU A 54 1.20 -33.13 29.73
C LEU A 54 0.36 -32.85 28.48
N PRO A 55 0.79 -33.31 27.29
CA PRO A 55 0.08 -33.02 26.04
C PRO A 55 -1.28 -33.73 26.01
N ARG A 56 -2.34 -32.98 25.73
CA ARG A 56 -3.71 -33.47 25.56
C ARG A 56 -4.34 -32.80 24.35
N ALA A 57 -5.34 -33.47 23.77
CA ALA A 57 -6.16 -32.86 22.74
C ALA A 57 -6.66 -31.46 23.15
N TRP A 58 -6.50 -30.51 22.27
CA TRP A 58 -6.94 -29.11 22.45
C TRP A 58 -6.21 -28.32 23.57
N GLY A 59 -5.18 -28.87 24.18
CA GLY A 59 -4.31 -28.16 25.14
C GLY A 59 -2.98 -27.81 24.53
N GLY A 60 -2.48 -26.58 24.81
CA GLY A 60 -1.19 -26.13 24.30
C GLY A 60 -0.48 -25.13 25.20
N LEU A 61 0.84 -25.12 25.10
CA LEU A 61 1.68 -24.03 25.61
C LEU A 61 1.74 -22.95 24.54
N LEU A 62 1.62 -21.69 24.95
CA LEU A 62 1.77 -20.52 24.09
C LEU A 62 2.50 -19.41 24.84
N PHE A 63 3.66 -19.09 24.35
CA PHE A 63 4.44 -17.95 24.85
C PHE A 63 4.35 -16.83 23.83
N ALA A 64 3.83 -15.70 24.24
CA ALA A 64 3.55 -14.55 23.37
C ALA A 64 4.31 -13.32 23.82
N ASP A 65 4.94 -12.61 22.91
CA ASP A 65 5.44 -11.25 23.10
C ASP A 65 4.40 -10.27 22.53
N PRO A 66 3.51 -9.69 23.37
CA PRO A 66 2.41 -8.86 22.89
C PRO A 66 2.87 -7.50 22.33
N ASN A 67 4.08 -7.09 22.65
CA ASN A 67 4.64 -5.79 22.30
C ASN A 67 5.84 -5.89 21.35
N GLY A 68 6.30 -7.11 21.07
CA GLY A 68 7.48 -7.39 20.27
C GLY A 68 7.22 -8.27 19.07
N SER A 69 8.17 -8.29 18.14
CA SER A 69 8.30 -9.25 17.07
C SER A 69 9.76 -9.51 16.84
N HIS A 70 10.03 -10.72 16.46
CA HIS A 70 11.38 -11.24 16.31
C HIS A 70 11.53 -11.67 14.84
N ASP A 71 12.45 -11.01 14.12
CA ASP A 71 12.75 -11.34 12.72
C ASP A 71 13.48 -12.69 12.67
N LEU A 72 12.93 -13.65 11.91
CA LEU A 72 13.56 -14.95 11.69
C LEU A 72 14.95 -14.83 11.05
N ALA A 73 15.19 -13.77 10.28
CA ALA A 73 16.51 -13.51 9.68
C ALA A 73 17.60 -13.23 10.72
N ASP A 74 17.26 -12.88 11.95
CA ASP A 74 18.22 -12.63 13.03
C ASP A 74 18.73 -13.92 13.69
N TYR A 75 18.12 -15.06 13.42
CA TYR A 75 18.40 -16.33 14.08
C TYR A 75 18.71 -17.44 13.08
N THR A 76 19.47 -18.45 13.53
CA THR A 76 19.81 -19.64 12.75
C THR A 76 18.96 -20.84 13.12
N ALA A 77 18.56 -20.94 14.39
CA ALA A 77 17.79 -22.07 14.90
C ALA A 77 17.04 -21.68 16.18
N LEU A 78 15.91 -22.34 16.43
CA LEU A 78 15.33 -22.52 17.74
C LEU A 78 15.85 -23.81 18.35
N THR A 79 16.52 -23.73 19.51
CA THR A 79 17.02 -24.91 20.23
C THR A 79 16.38 -25.01 21.61
N PHE A 80 16.13 -26.22 22.06
CA PHE A 80 15.66 -26.52 23.41
C PHE A 80 15.95 -27.98 23.76
N TRP A 81 16.01 -28.27 25.05
CA TRP A 81 16.07 -29.63 25.53
C TRP A 81 14.67 -30.19 25.77
N ILE A 82 14.43 -31.43 25.42
CA ILE A 82 13.18 -32.15 25.65
C ILE A 82 13.45 -33.50 26.30
N HIS A 83 12.66 -33.85 27.33
CA HIS A 83 12.73 -35.11 28.05
C HIS A 83 11.42 -35.83 27.93
N GLY A 84 11.41 -37.07 27.50
CA GLY A 84 10.22 -37.86 27.19
C GLY A 84 9.45 -38.42 28.39
N GLY A 85 9.73 -37.93 29.60
CA GLY A 85 9.06 -38.39 30.82
C GLY A 85 9.30 -39.89 31.08
N SER A 86 8.26 -40.62 31.47
CA SER A 86 8.36 -42.06 31.73
C SER A 86 8.15 -42.93 30.50
N SER A 87 7.56 -42.38 29.41
CA SER A 87 7.11 -43.15 28.23
C SER A 87 7.92 -42.91 26.97
N GLY A 88 8.38 -41.71 26.71
CA GLY A 88 8.97 -41.37 25.40
C GLY A 88 8.00 -41.43 24.23
N GLY A 89 8.49 -41.10 23.03
CA GLY A 89 7.73 -41.26 21.77
C GLY A 89 6.60 -40.27 21.56
N GLN A 90 6.56 -39.15 22.32
CA GLN A 90 5.52 -38.15 22.16
C GLN A 90 5.62 -37.48 20.79
N ASN A 91 4.45 -37.27 20.18
CA ASN A 91 4.29 -36.55 18.91
C ASN A 91 3.74 -35.14 19.19
N LEU A 92 4.63 -34.17 19.14
CA LEU A 92 4.33 -32.76 19.44
C LEU A 92 4.50 -31.92 18.21
N ARG A 93 3.63 -30.93 18.07
CA ARG A 93 3.70 -29.90 17.05
C ARG A 93 4.19 -28.60 17.66
N LEU A 94 5.25 -28.03 17.07
CA LEU A 94 5.72 -26.69 17.36
C LEU A 94 5.33 -25.77 16.22
N SER A 95 4.86 -24.56 16.55
CA SER A 95 4.55 -23.51 15.58
C SER A 95 5.14 -22.19 16.03
N LEU A 96 5.72 -21.44 15.09
CA LEU A 96 5.99 -20.01 15.25
C LEU A 96 4.85 -19.26 14.60
N LEU A 97 4.27 -18.26 15.31
CA LEU A 97 3.11 -17.54 14.81
C LEU A 97 3.41 -16.03 14.70
N ASP A 98 2.90 -15.44 13.64
CA ASP A 98 2.72 -14.02 13.49
C ASP A 98 1.28 -13.66 13.85
N GLY A 99 1.08 -13.02 14.99
CA GLY A 99 -0.27 -12.87 15.54
C GLY A 99 -0.95 -14.23 15.79
N THR A 100 -1.96 -14.58 15.01
CA THR A 100 -2.64 -15.87 15.08
C THR A 100 -2.27 -16.83 13.94
N ALA A 101 -1.59 -16.33 12.91
CA ALA A 101 -1.20 -17.11 11.73
C ALA A 101 0.07 -17.93 12.01
N ALA A 102 0.03 -19.23 11.78
CA ALA A 102 1.22 -20.08 11.87
C ALA A 102 2.11 -19.86 10.63
N LEU A 103 3.38 -19.54 10.85
CA LEU A 103 4.39 -19.43 9.80
C LEU A 103 4.81 -20.83 9.32
N ALA A 104 4.90 -21.77 10.24
CA ALA A 104 5.14 -23.19 9.97
C ALA A 104 4.61 -24.06 11.11
N GLU A 105 4.25 -25.31 10.79
CA GLU A 105 3.87 -26.32 11.76
C GLU A 105 4.84 -27.51 11.66
N LEU A 106 5.62 -27.75 12.69
CA LEU A 106 6.75 -28.68 12.68
C LEU A 106 6.60 -29.78 13.71
N ASN A 107 6.87 -31.02 13.32
CA ASN A 107 6.91 -32.13 14.27
C ASN A 107 8.23 -32.11 15.04
N VAL A 108 8.17 -31.89 16.36
CA VAL A 108 9.34 -31.74 17.24
C VAL A 108 10.27 -32.97 17.15
N ALA A 109 9.71 -34.20 17.10
CA ALA A 109 10.51 -35.41 17.05
C ALA A 109 11.42 -35.47 15.81
N SER A 110 11.02 -34.87 14.70
CA SER A 110 11.82 -34.83 13.46
C SER A 110 13.09 -33.96 13.58
N TYR A 111 13.12 -33.07 14.55
CA TYR A 111 14.23 -32.14 14.82
C TYR A 111 14.96 -32.47 16.13
N THR A 112 14.64 -33.60 16.77
CA THR A 112 15.26 -34.08 18.01
C THR A 112 16.15 -35.27 17.69
N ALA A 113 17.44 -35.12 17.84
CA ALA A 113 18.39 -36.20 17.56
C ALA A 113 18.10 -37.42 18.45
N GLY A 114 17.75 -38.54 17.83
CA GLY A 114 17.33 -39.74 18.54
C GLY A 114 15.86 -39.77 19.00
N GLY A 115 15.09 -38.73 18.64
CA GLY A 115 13.68 -38.59 19.01
C GLY A 115 13.45 -38.19 20.48
N ILE A 116 12.19 -38.17 20.89
CA ILE A 116 11.80 -37.90 22.28
C ILE A 116 11.83 -39.20 23.07
N VAL A 117 12.85 -39.36 23.94
CA VAL A 117 13.15 -40.65 24.59
C VAL A 117 12.76 -40.60 26.08
N ALA A 118 12.26 -41.76 26.58
CA ALA A 118 11.90 -41.90 27.99
C ALA A 118 13.12 -41.66 28.92
N ALA A 119 12.89 -40.99 30.01
CA ALA A 119 13.85 -40.70 31.06
C ALA A 119 15.19 -40.09 30.62
N THR A 120 15.19 -39.44 29.45
CA THR A 120 16.42 -38.88 28.87
C THR A 120 16.17 -37.51 28.24
N TRP A 121 17.11 -36.57 28.44
CA TRP A 121 17.14 -35.31 27.78
C TRP A 121 17.79 -35.40 26.39
N HIS A 122 17.10 -34.94 25.38
CA HIS A 122 17.60 -34.80 24.01
C HIS A 122 17.43 -33.35 23.55
N GLN A 123 18.36 -32.86 22.77
CA GLN A 123 18.28 -31.51 22.22
C GLN A 123 17.49 -31.53 20.90
N ALA A 124 16.45 -30.73 20.85
CA ALA A 124 15.80 -30.37 19.60
C ALA A 124 16.50 -29.15 19.00
N THR A 125 16.74 -29.22 17.68
CA THR A 125 17.32 -28.10 16.91
C THR A 125 16.50 -27.91 15.66
N ILE A 126 15.72 -26.84 15.64
CA ILE A 126 14.81 -26.48 14.54
C ILE A 126 15.52 -25.40 13.73
N PRO A 127 15.99 -25.69 12.50
CA PRO A 127 16.59 -24.67 11.63
C PRO A 127 15.57 -23.60 11.26
N LEU A 128 16.03 -22.34 11.21
CA LEU A 128 15.23 -21.23 10.72
C LEU A 128 15.71 -20.88 9.30
N ASP A 129 15.27 -21.72 8.36
CA ASP A 129 15.69 -21.65 6.95
C ASP A 129 14.58 -22.20 6.01
N ALA A 130 14.91 -22.31 4.71
CA ALA A 130 13.96 -22.78 3.70
C ALA A 130 13.50 -24.24 3.91
N SER A 131 14.27 -25.07 4.60
CA SER A 131 13.91 -26.49 4.83
C SER A 131 12.74 -26.66 5.79
N THR A 132 12.50 -25.65 6.64
CA THR A 132 11.40 -25.59 7.61
C THR A 132 10.29 -24.64 7.20
N GLY A 133 10.44 -23.90 6.09
CA GLY A 133 9.56 -22.79 5.72
C GLY A 133 9.78 -21.51 6.54
N LEU A 134 10.83 -21.47 7.39
CA LEU A 134 11.12 -20.37 8.31
C LEU A 134 12.34 -19.54 7.88
N ALA A 135 12.56 -19.40 6.57
CA ALA A 135 13.69 -18.64 6.03
C ALA A 135 13.53 -17.12 6.18
N SER A 136 12.29 -16.64 6.29
CA SER A 136 11.96 -15.22 6.38
C SER A 136 10.63 -15.04 7.11
N GLY A 137 10.36 -13.81 7.53
CA GLY A 137 9.17 -13.47 8.30
C GLY A 137 9.53 -13.12 9.73
N SER A 138 8.52 -12.77 10.50
CA SER A 138 8.67 -12.42 11.92
C SER A 138 7.69 -13.23 12.76
N PHE A 139 8.05 -13.53 13.99
CA PHE A 139 7.16 -14.19 14.93
C PHE A 139 6.99 -13.37 16.21
N SER A 140 5.81 -13.43 16.78
CA SER A 140 5.51 -12.87 18.11
C SER A 140 5.09 -13.95 19.11
N ARG A 141 4.91 -15.21 18.64
CA ARG A 141 4.45 -16.31 19.51
C ARG A 141 5.16 -17.62 19.18
N VAL A 142 5.40 -18.40 20.22
CA VAL A 142 5.90 -19.78 20.15
C VAL A 142 4.87 -20.69 20.78
N GLN A 143 4.37 -21.66 20.02
CA GLN A 143 3.33 -22.59 20.42
C GLN A 143 3.84 -24.01 20.40
N LEU A 144 3.48 -24.81 21.42
CA LEU A 144 3.73 -26.24 21.47
C LEU A 144 2.45 -26.97 21.88
N MET A 145 2.03 -27.96 21.11
CA MET A 145 0.80 -28.69 21.39
C MET A 145 0.85 -30.17 21.00
N ASP A 146 -0.14 -30.92 21.47
CA ASP A 146 -0.37 -32.28 21.03
C ASP A 146 -0.64 -32.36 19.51
N ASN A 147 -0.05 -33.36 18.85
CA ASN A 147 -0.25 -33.62 17.42
C ASN A 147 -0.99 -34.94 17.14
N THR A 148 -1.60 -35.56 18.17
CA THR A 148 -2.27 -36.84 18.05
C THR A 148 -3.77 -36.76 18.24
N GLY A 149 -4.28 -35.67 18.82
CA GLY A 149 -5.69 -35.56 19.23
C GLY A 149 -6.04 -36.36 20.49
N GLY A 150 -5.04 -36.82 21.23
CA GLY A 150 -5.21 -37.67 22.44
C GLY A 150 -4.43 -37.19 23.64
N VAL A 151 -4.37 -38.00 24.68
CA VAL A 151 -3.51 -37.81 25.84
C VAL A 151 -2.20 -38.54 25.60
N GLN A 152 -1.08 -37.83 25.71
CA GLN A 152 0.25 -38.44 25.59
C GLN A 152 0.93 -38.54 26.96
N GLY A 153 2.12 -39.17 26.98
CA GLY A 153 2.99 -39.14 28.15
C GLY A 153 3.51 -37.74 28.42
N GLN A 154 3.75 -37.45 29.69
CA GLN A 154 4.29 -36.17 30.10
C GLN A 154 5.68 -35.91 29.51
N VAL A 155 5.94 -34.69 29.10
CA VAL A 155 7.25 -34.20 28.66
C VAL A 155 7.76 -33.07 29.54
N TYR A 156 9.06 -32.82 29.45
CA TYR A 156 9.69 -31.67 30.09
C TYR A 156 10.53 -30.94 29.05
N LEU A 157 10.55 -29.62 29.12
CA LEU A 157 11.29 -28.72 28.22
C LEU A 157 12.19 -27.82 29.03
N ASP A 158 13.35 -27.48 28.48
CA ASP A 158 14.33 -26.65 29.17
C ASP A 158 15.23 -25.91 28.23
N ALA A 159 15.78 -24.77 28.65
CA ALA A 159 16.72 -23.94 27.91
C ALA A 159 16.27 -23.64 26.47
N LEU A 160 15.03 -23.11 26.35
CA LEU A 160 14.47 -22.71 25.05
C LEU A 160 15.10 -21.40 24.62
N ARG A 161 15.82 -21.41 23.47
CA ARG A 161 16.48 -20.22 22.98
C ARG A 161 16.54 -20.17 21.46
N PHE A 162 16.50 -18.96 20.92
CA PHE A 162 16.82 -18.68 19.54
C PHE A 162 18.31 -18.36 19.42
N THR A 163 19.01 -19.16 18.64
CA THR A 163 20.44 -18.98 18.39
C THR A 163 20.62 -17.82 17.43
N PRO A 164 21.34 -16.75 17.82
CA PRO A 164 21.51 -15.62 16.95
C PRO A 164 22.31 -16.03 15.71
N ARG A 165 21.91 -15.47 14.57
CA ARG A 165 22.73 -15.54 13.36
C ARG A 165 23.92 -14.62 13.58
N THR A 166 25.10 -15.21 13.75
CA THR A 166 26.32 -14.41 13.67
C THR A 166 26.34 -13.79 12.28
N GLN A 167 26.13 -12.49 12.22
CA GLN A 167 26.25 -11.77 10.96
C GLN A 167 27.73 -11.76 10.56
N SER A 168 28.15 -12.80 9.87
CA SER A 168 29.43 -12.79 9.17
C SER A 168 29.22 -12.02 7.86
N GLY A 169 29.44 -10.72 7.94
CA GLY A 169 29.45 -9.86 6.76
C GLY A 169 28.48 -8.66 6.87
N SER A 170 29.03 -7.49 6.63
CA SER A 170 28.27 -6.27 6.35
C SER A 170 27.32 -6.52 5.18
N GLN A 171 26.07 -6.02 5.25
CA GLN A 171 25.18 -6.02 4.08
C GLN A 171 25.87 -5.27 2.95
N VAL A 172 25.99 -5.87 1.78
CA VAL A 172 26.71 -5.27 0.66
C VAL A 172 25.71 -4.59 -0.27
N VAL A 173 25.92 -3.31 -0.49
CA VAL A 173 25.22 -2.51 -1.49
C VAL A 173 26.18 -2.16 -2.61
N SER A 174 25.80 -2.42 -3.85
CA SER A 174 26.59 -2.03 -5.03
C SER A 174 25.80 -1.06 -5.90
N VAL A 175 26.42 0.05 -6.26
CA VAL A 175 25.85 1.10 -7.11
C VAL A 175 26.65 1.19 -8.41
N ASP A 176 25.98 0.95 -9.54
CA ASP A 176 26.57 1.10 -10.87
C ASP A 176 25.96 2.32 -11.58
N LEU A 177 26.75 3.37 -11.70
CA LEU A 177 26.31 4.66 -12.24
C LEU A 177 26.07 4.63 -13.76
N GLY A 178 26.59 3.61 -14.45
CA GLY A 178 26.48 3.47 -15.91
C GLY A 178 25.27 2.64 -16.37
N GLN A 179 24.64 1.91 -15.45
CA GLN A 179 23.63 0.92 -15.78
C GLN A 179 22.23 1.35 -15.32
N ASP A 180 21.20 0.89 -16.05
CA ASP A 180 19.77 1.05 -15.76
C ASP A 180 19.35 2.51 -15.49
N ARG A 181 20.03 3.46 -16.14
CA ARG A 181 19.76 4.90 -15.96
C ARG A 181 18.36 5.24 -16.44
N ARG A 182 17.58 5.85 -15.56
CA ARG A 182 16.21 6.34 -15.86
C ARG A 182 15.97 7.68 -15.20
N PRO A 183 15.55 8.71 -15.95
CA PRO A 183 15.18 9.99 -15.36
C PRO A 183 14.06 9.80 -14.33
N VAL A 184 14.26 10.36 -13.15
CA VAL A 184 13.24 10.35 -12.08
C VAL A 184 12.29 11.49 -12.33
N SER A 185 11.02 11.18 -12.59
CA SER A 185 9.98 12.19 -12.73
C SER A 185 9.71 12.87 -11.37
N PRO A 186 9.71 14.20 -11.29
CA PRO A 186 9.32 14.86 -10.04
C PRO A 186 7.85 14.61 -9.68
N LEU A 187 7.01 14.22 -10.61
CA LEU A 187 5.58 14.00 -10.40
C LEU A 187 5.27 12.71 -9.64
N ILE A 188 6.26 11.86 -9.35
CA ILE A 188 6.06 10.67 -8.48
C ILE A 188 5.93 11.05 -6.99
N PHE A 189 6.31 12.27 -6.61
CA PHE A 189 6.23 12.75 -5.24
C PHE A 189 4.92 13.50 -4.96
N GLY A 190 3.84 13.10 -5.62
CA GLY A 190 2.54 13.72 -5.51
C GLY A 190 1.71 13.21 -4.33
N VAL A 191 0.67 13.97 -4.01
CA VAL A 191 -0.34 13.63 -3.00
C VAL A 191 -1.73 14.08 -3.46
N SER A 192 -2.78 13.44 -2.94
CA SER A 192 -4.14 13.95 -3.05
C SER A 192 -4.43 14.88 -1.89
N TYR A 193 -5.07 16.01 -2.15
CA TYR A 193 -5.48 17.01 -1.13
C TYR A 193 -4.32 17.53 -0.25
N GLY A 194 -4.54 17.63 1.06
CA GLY A 194 -3.55 18.01 2.07
C GLY A 194 -3.83 19.35 2.74
N GLU A 195 -3.48 19.41 4.02
CA GLU A 195 -3.59 20.63 4.81
C GLU A 195 -2.51 21.66 4.45
N ASN A 196 -2.82 22.94 4.63
CA ASN A 196 -1.90 24.02 4.31
C ASN A 196 -0.54 23.93 5.04
N ALA A 197 -0.53 23.44 6.29
CA ALA A 197 0.69 23.26 7.05
C ALA A 197 1.64 22.23 6.41
N GLY A 198 1.12 21.05 6.00
CA GLY A 198 1.90 20.02 5.30
C GLY A 198 2.35 20.49 3.91
N LEU A 199 1.49 21.20 3.18
CA LEU A 199 1.84 21.75 1.87
C LEU A 199 3.01 22.75 1.97
N ALA A 200 2.99 23.61 2.99
CA ALA A 200 4.06 24.57 3.24
C ALA A 200 5.36 23.90 3.73
N ALA A 201 5.26 22.77 4.43
CA ALA A 201 6.43 22.07 4.98
C ALA A 201 7.16 21.21 3.94
N VAL A 202 6.46 20.71 2.90
CA VAL A 202 7.02 19.73 1.96
C VAL A 202 7.16 20.27 0.54
N HIS A 203 6.27 21.15 0.09
CA HIS A 203 6.22 21.65 -1.31
C HIS A 203 6.06 20.50 -2.32
N TYR A 204 4.97 19.76 -2.21
CA TYR A 204 4.68 18.66 -3.13
C TYR A 204 4.61 19.11 -4.58
N PRO A 205 5.31 18.47 -5.52
CA PRO A 205 5.34 18.90 -6.92
C PRO A 205 4.06 18.62 -7.69
N LEU A 206 3.19 17.74 -7.16
CA LEU A 206 1.93 17.37 -7.78
C LEU A 206 0.86 17.17 -6.70
N ARG A 207 -0.33 17.73 -6.95
CA ARG A 207 -1.51 17.51 -6.13
C ARG A 207 -2.67 17.04 -6.98
N ARG A 208 -3.38 16.03 -6.53
CA ARG A 208 -4.57 15.50 -7.20
C ARG A 208 -5.84 15.96 -6.49
N TRP A 209 -6.76 16.52 -7.26
CA TRP A 209 -8.16 16.71 -6.92
C TRP A 209 -8.95 15.58 -7.54
N GLY A 210 -9.31 14.58 -6.75
CA GLY A 210 -9.89 13.31 -7.16
C GLY A 210 -10.73 12.67 -6.05
N GLY A 211 -10.99 11.38 -6.18
CA GLY A 211 -11.85 10.61 -5.28
C GLY A 211 -13.33 10.65 -5.70
N ASN A 212 -14.18 9.88 -5.01
CA ASN A 212 -15.56 9.62 -5.39
C ASN A 212 -16.39 10.91 -5.58
N SER A 213 -16.16 11.93 -4.76
CA SER A 213 -16.89 13.20 -4.85
C SER A 213 -16.64 13.95 -6.16
N THR A 214 -15.47 13.76 -6.78
CA THR A 214 -15.13 14.44 -8.04
C THR A 214 -15.80 13.83 -9.27
N THR A 215 -16.29 12.60 -9.21
CA THR A 215 -17.09 11.97 -10.27
C THR A 215 -18.40 12.71 -10.55
N ARG A 216 -18.93 13.40 -9.55
CA ARG A 216 -20.09 14.27 -9.70
C ARG A 216 -19.83 15.63 -9.04
N TYR A 217 -19.26 16.55 -9.81
CA TYR A 217 -18.98 17.93 -9.42
C TYR A 217 -19.61 18.90 -10.40
N ASN A 218 -20.39 19.85 -9.91
CA ASN A 218 -20.98 20.95 -10.71
C ASN A 218 -20.12 22.21 -10.54
N TRP A 219 -19.22 22.44 -11.47
CA TRP A 219 -18.29 23.57 -11.47
C TRP A 219 -18.98 24.94 -11.53
N GLN A 220 -20.22 25.02 -12.09
CA GLN A 220 -20.98 26.27 -12.18
C GLN A 220 -21.57 26.68 -10.84
N ALA A 221 -21.87 25.73 -9.98
CA ALA A 221 -22.48 25.97 -8.70
C ALA A 221 -21.55 25.65 -7.50
N ASP A 222 -20.39 25.06 -7.76
CA ASP A 222 -19.47 24.57 -6.73
C ASP A 222 -20.18 23.60 -5.76
N VAL A 223 -20.77 22.57 -6.33
CA VAL A 223 -21.52 21.53 -5.60
C VAL A 223 -20.98 20.17 -6.03
N HIS A 224 -20.66 19.31 -5.08
CA HIS A 224 -20.31 17.93 -5.36
C HIS A 224 -21.32 16.96 -4.76
N SER A 225 -21.32 15.70 -5.23
CA SER A 225 -22.00 14.59 -4.58
C SER A 225 -21.03 13.84 -3.70
N THR A 226 -21.43 13.54 -2.47
CA THR A 226 -20.64 12.73 -1.53
C THR A 226 -20.53 11.26 -1.92
N ALA A 227 -21.22 10.86 -2.98
CA ALA A 227 -21.28 9.47 -3.43
C ALA A 227 -21.77 8.50 -2.32
N GLY A 228 -21.39 7.22 -2.42
CA GLY A 228 -21.63 6.21 -1.40
C GLY A 228 -20.87 6.45 -0.09
N ASP A 229 -19.88 7.33 -0.10
CA ASP A 229 -19.08 7.65 1.09
C ASP A 229 -19.93 8.34 2.19
N TRP A 230 -20.94 9.11 1.78
CA TRP A 230 -21.84 9.76 2.74
C TRP A 230 -23.26 9.95 2.19
N TYR A 231 -24.08 8.92 2.18
CA TYR A 231 -25.53 8.97 1.91
C TYR A 231 -25.94 9.61 0.56
N TRP A 232 -25.05 9.60 -0.45
CA TRP A 232 -25.29 10.16 -1.80
C TRP A 232 -25.88 11.57 -1.78
N GLN A 233 -25.34 12.43 -0.92
CA GLN A 233 -25.78 13.80 -0.78
C GLN A 233 -25.07 14.75 -1.75
N ASN A 234 -25.81 15.70 -2.30
CA ASN A 234 -25.20 16.88 -2.92
C ASN A 234 -25.01 17.95 -1.86
N ILE A 235 -23.78 18.43 -1.72
CA ILE A 235 -23.42 19.50 -0.80
C ILE A 235 -22.60 20.58 -1.50
N PRO A 236 -22.75 21.88 -1.11
CA PRO A 236 -21.86 22.92 -1.59
C PRO A 236 -20.45 22.74 -1.00
N ASP A 237 -19.41 22.84 -1.83
CA ASP A 237 -18.03 22.75 -1.37
C ASP A 237 -17.59 23.94 -0.52
N SER A 238 -18.17 25.11 -0.78
CA SER A 238 -17.87 26.33 -0.04
C SER A 238 -19.14 26.90 0.59
N PRO A 239 -19.71 26.27 1.62
CA PRO A 239 -20.89 26.81 2.30
C PRO A 239 -20.52 28.15 2.95
N GLY A 240 -21.09 29.24 2.44
CA GLY A 240 -20.74 30.60 2.87
C GLY A 240 -19.51 31.19 2.19
N GLY A 241 -18.96 30.55 1.17
CA GLY A 241 -17.89 31.10 0.33
C GLY A 241 -18.29 32.46 -0.26
N THR A 242 -17.40 33.43 -0.21
CA THR A 242 -17.63 34.81 -0.66
C THR A 242 -17.60 34.97 -2.19
N GLY A 243 -17.20 33.91 -2.91
CA GLY A 243 -17.11 33.90 -4.37
C GLY A 243 -18.44 33.50 -5.03
N THR A 244 -18.76 34.13 -6.16
CA THR A 244 -19.80 33.62 -7.07
C THR A 244 -19.15 32.62 -8.02
N PRO A 245 -19.54 31.32 -8.00
CA PRO A 245 -19.01 30.38 -8.98
C PRO A 245 -19.24 30.90 -10.41
N PRO A 246 -18.32 30.59 -11.35
CA PRO A 246 -17.14 29.75 -11.19
C PRO A 246 -15.94 30.43 -10.51
N ALA A 247 -15.92 31.74 -10.37
CA ALA A 247 -14.78 32.45 -9.77
C ALA A 247 -14.66 32.15 -8.26
N GLY A 248 -13.52 31.65 -7.81
CA GLY A 248 -13.26 31.31 -6.41
C GLY A 248 -13.99 30.05 -5.94
N ASN A 249 -14.27 29.12 -6.84
CA ASN A 249 -14.75 27.78 -6.49
C ASN A 249 -13.68 26.95 -5.78
N SER A 250 -14.06 25.77 -5.25
CA SER A 250 -13.16 24.88 -4.53
C SER A 250 -12.02 24.37 -5.40
N ALA A 251 -12.27 24.12 -6.69
CA ALA A 251 -11.21 23.73 -7.63
C ALA A 251 -10.17 24.84 -7.83
N ASP A 252 -10.59 26.08 -8.00
CA ASP A 252 -9.67 27.22 -8.07
C ASP A 252 -8.83 27.35 -6.80
N THR A 253 -9.45 27.23 -5.63
CA THR A 253 -8.77 27.26 -4.32
C THR A 253 -7.72 26.14 -4.21
N PHE A 254 -8.07 24.94 -4.66
CA PHE A 254 -7.16 23.82 -4.68
C PHE A 254 -5.95 24.05 -5.61
N ILE A 255 -6.20 24.56 -6.81
CA ILE A 255 -5.14 24.89 -7.79
C ILE A 255 -4.24 25.99 -7.26
N ASP A 256 -4.81 27.05 -6.69
CA ASP A 256 -4.07 28.17 -6.09
C ASP A 256 -3.13 27.67 -4.97
N ALA A 257 -3.63 26.80 -4.09
CA ALA A 257 -2.85 26.20 -3.02
C ALA A 257 -1.70 25.30 -3.54
N ALA A 258 -1.93 24.53 -4.62
CA ALA A 258 -0.86 23.76 -5.25
C ALA A 258 0.24 24.69 -5.82
N ARG A 259 -0.16 25.70 -6.58
CA ARG A 259 0.77 26.64 -7.25
C ARG A 259 1.53 27.53 -6.28
N THR A 260 0.93 27.91 -5.15
CA THR A 260 1.59 28.70 -4.09
C THR A 260 2.86 28.04 -3.59
N HIS A 261 2.95 26.72 -3.61
CA HIS A 261 4.11 25.95 -3.20
C HIS A 261 4.88 25.34 -4.38
N GLY A 262 4.66 25.85 -5.60
CA GLY A 262 5.39 25.43 -6.80
C GLY A 262 4.99 24.07 -7.36
N GLY A 263 3.83 23.52 -6.94
CA GLY A 263 3.28 22.26 -7.43
C GLY A 263 2.31 22.46 -8.60
N GLU A 264 2.03 21.37 -9.31
CA GLU A 264 0.99 21.28 -10.33
C GLU A 264 -0.29 20.65 -9.73
N ALA A 265 -1.43 20.91 -10.37
CA ALA A 265 -2.69 20.26 -10.03
C ALA A 265 -3.10 19.28 -11.13
N LEU A 266 -3.45 18.04 -10.73
CA LEU A 266 -4.19 17.08 -11.53
C LEU A 266 -5.67 17.22 -11.18
N ILE A 267 -6.51 17.54 -12.17
CA ILE A 267 -7.94 17.82 -12.00
C ILE A 267 -8.75 16.70 -12.62
N SER A 268 -9.57 16.02 -11.81
CA SER A 268 -10.53 15.05 -12.32
C SER A 268 -11.71 15.77 -12.99
N ILE A 269 -12.00 15.37 -14.22
CA ILE A 269 -13.19 15.81 -14.97
C ILE A 269 -14.14 14.62 -15.08
N PRO A 270 -15.40 14.75 -14.62
CA PRO A 270 -16.36 13.65 -14.64
C PRO A 270 -16.67 13.13 -16.04
N SER A 271 -16.65 11.81 -16.21
CA SER A 271 -17.06 11.12 -17.44
C SER A 271 -18.39 10.37 -17.32
N ILE A 272 -18.93 10.22 -16.12
CA ILE A 272 -20.19 9.52 -15.85
C ILE A 272 -21.41 10.11 -16.60
N GLY A 273 -21.32 11.32 -17.14
CA GLY A 273 -22.39 11.97 -17.90
C GLY A 273 -23.46 12.61 -17.03
N LEU A 274 -23.17 12.86 -15.76
CA LEU A 274 -24.08 13.43 -14.77
C LEU A 274 -23.35 14.51 -13.98
N ALA A 275 -24.06 15.58 -13.61
CA ALA A 275 -23.57 16.60 -12.68
C ALA A 275 -24.63 16.83 -11.58
N PRO A 276 -24.23 17.19 -10.35
CA PRO A 276 -25.15 17.61 -9.31
C PRO A 276 -26.05 18.75 -9.76
N ILE A 277 -27.29 18.76 -9.27
CA ILE A 277 -28.19 19.91 -9.44
C ILE A 277 -27.49 21.14 -8.82
N ALA A 278 -27.59 22.28 -9.49
CA ALA A 278 -27.00 23.54 -9.08
C ALA A 278 -27.77 24.20 -7.93
N ASP A 279 -27.88 23.52 -6.79
CA ASP A 279 -28.58 24.02 -5.60
C ASP A 279 -27.57 24.20 -4.44
N ARG A 280 -27.15 25.42 -4.20
CA ARG A 280 -26.26 25.78 -3.10
C ARG A 280 -26.93 25.99 -1.76
N THR A 281 -28.27 25.97 -1.76
CA THR A 281 -29.05 26.35 -0.58
C THR A 281 -29.55 25.14 0.18
N ASN A 282 -29.94 24.09 -0.57
CA ASN A 282 -30.56 22.90 0.00
C ASN A 282 -29.70 21.69 -0.30
N LYS A 283 -29.46 20.85 0.71
CA LYS A 283 -28.92 19.49 0.50
C LYS A 283 -29.95 18.69 -0.32
N ARG A 284 -29.42 17.77 -1.15
CA ARG A 284 -30.21 16.78 -1.90
C ARG A 284 -29.56 15.42 -1.71
N TRP A 285 -30.33 14.36 -1.72
CA TRP A 285 -29.84 12.99 -1.51
C TRP A 285 -30.56 11.99 -2.41
N GLY A 286 -29.85 10.93 -2.79
CA GLY A 286 -30.33 9.97 -3.78
C GLY A 286 -31.38 8.99 -3.26
N PHE A 287 -31.41 8.73 -1.94
CA PHE A 287 -32.28 7.73 -1.33
C PHE A 287 -33.15 8.33 -0.23
N SER A 288 -34.12 9.22 -0.61
CA SER A 288 -35.07 9.79 0.32
C SER A 288 -36.00 8.74 0.94
N GLN A 289 -36.03 8.62 2.27
CA GLN A 289 -36.95 7.73 2.97
C GLN A 289 -38.43 8.12 2.77
N ALA A 290 -38.70 9.41 2.74
CA ALA A 290 -40.08 9.92 2.48
C ALA A 290 -40.57 9.51 1.08
N LYS A 291 -39.67 9.44 0.10
CA LYS A 291 -40.02 9.12 -1.30
C LYS A 291 -39.96 7.61 -1.60
N TYR A 292 -38.96 6.89 -1.08
CA TYR A 292 -38.69 5.51 -1.44
C TYR A 292 -38.97 4.51 -0.33
N GLY A 293 -39.53 4.97 0.80
CA GLY A 293 -39.85 4.17 1.96
C GLY A 293 -38.71 3.98 2.96
N PRO A 294 -39.01 3.36 4.12
CA PRO A 294 -38.04 3.15 5.19
C PRO A 294 -36.81 2.40 4.72
N GLN A 295 -35.65 2.79 5.25
CA GLN A 295 -34.34 2.18 4.98
C GLN A 295 -33.74 1.71 6.28
N LEU A 296 -32.68 0.86 6.19
CA LEU A 296 -32.06 0.26 7.37
C LEU A 296 -31.31 1.27 8.24
N ARG A 297 -30.80 2.34 7.63
CA ARG A 297 -30.09 3.44 8.30
C ARG A 297 -30.32 4.74 7.57
N ASP A 298 -30.17 5.84 8.30
CA ASP A 298 -30.10 7.19 7.73
C ASP A 298 -28.91 7.98 8.31
N GLU A 299 -28.70 9.20 7.81
CA GLU A 299 -27.58 10.04 8.24
C GLU A 299 -27.59 10.30 9.75
N CYS A 300 -28.74 10.29 10.41
CA CYS A 300 -28.85 10.55 11.84
C CYS A 300 -28.46 9.35 12.72
N ASP A 301 -28.32 8.18 12.14
CA ASP A 301 -27.77 7.00 12.83
C ASP A 301 -26.24 7.06 12.98
N GLU A 302 -25.58 8.02 12.31
CA GLU A 302 -24.13 8.12 12.39
C GLU A 302 -23.66 8.78 13.69
N PRO A 303 -22.62 8.23 14.33
CA PRO A 303 -22.05 8.81 15.54
C PRO A 303 -21.64 10.29 15.34
N GLY A 304 -22.12 11.17 16.22
CA GLY A 304 -21.79 12.60 16.18
C GLY A 304 -22.59 13.45 15.19
N SER A 305 -23.54 12.87 14.46
CA SER A 305 -24.36 13.58 13.46
C SER A 305 -25.52 14.37 14.07
N ALA A 306 -25.82 14.16 15.35
CA ALA A 306 -26.96 14.79 16.03
C ALA A 306 -26.91 16.32 15.94
N GLY A 307 -28.01 16.91 15.46
CA GLY A 307 -28.20 18.36 15.34
C GLY A 307 -27.89 18.95 13.97
N TRP A 308 -27.28 18.20 13.06
CA TRP A 308 -27.00 18.63 11.68
C TRP A 308 -27.40 17.62 10.61
N CYS A 309 -27.72 16.39 10.99
CA CYS A 309 -28.10 15.30 10.09
C CYS A 309 -29.46 15.49 9.42
N THR A 310 -29.66 14.73 8.36
CA THR A 310 -30.90 14.67 7.56
C THR A 310 -31.51 13.26 7.67
N ALA A 311 -32.50 13.07 8.53
CA ALA A 311 -33.15 11.77 8.75
C ALA A 311 -33.83 11.18 7.50
N ASP A 312 -34.13 12.01 6.49
CA ASP A 312 -34.67 11.55 5.20
C ASP A 312 -33.54 10.99 4.25
N ALA A 313 -32.27 11.25 4.53
CA ALA A 313 -31.18 10.75 3.73
C ALA A 313 -30.83 9.31 4.15
N GLY A 314 -31.43 8.32 3.49
CA GLY A 314 -31.24 6.91 3.75
C GLY A 314 -29.98 6.34 3.10
N ASN A 315 -29.54 5.18 3.59
CA ASN A 315 -28.38 4.45 3.07
C ASN A 315 -28.68 3.60 1.82
N GLY A 316 -29.89 3.66 1.29
CA GLY A 316 -30.31 2.89 0.12
C GLY A 316 -30.48 1.40 0.35
N GLU A 317 -30.37 0.90 1.58
CA GLU A 317 -30.63 -0.49 1.96
C GLU A 317 -31.94 -0.61 2.74
N CYS A 318 -32.67 -1.69 2.57
CA CYS A 318 -34.03 -1.78 3.06
C CYS A 318 -34.41 -3.18 3.53
N ASP A 319 -35.44 -3.25 4.38
CA ASP A 319 -36.12 -4.50 4.74
C ASP A 319 -37.44 -4.59 3.95
N PRO A 320 -37.63 -5.59 3.06
CA PRO A 320 -38.84 -5.73 2.26
C PRO A 320 -40.13 -5.97 3.10
N ALA A 321 -39.98 -6.37 4.36
CA ALA A 321 -41.11 -6.52 5.28
C ALA A 321 -41.60 -5.14 5.78
N GLN A 322 -40.73 -4.19 5.94
CA GLN A 322 -41.02 -2.83 6.44
C GLN A 322 -41.21 -1.84 5.31
N ASN A 323 -40.43 -1.96 4.22
CA ASN A 323 -40.56 -1.06 3.08
C ASN A 323 -41.48 -1.66 2.02
N THR A 324 -42.72 -1.15 1.97
CA THR A 324 -43.75 -1.54 0.99
C THR A 324 -43.95 -0.50 -0.11
N ALA A 325 -43.16 0.58 -0.14
CA ALA A 325 -43.24 1.62 -1.14
C ALA A 325 -43.07 1.11 -2.56
N THR A 326 -43.83 1.64 -3.50
CA THR A 326 -43.84 1.21 -4.89
C THR A 326 -43.51 2.35 -5.85
N ASP A 327 -42.88 2.00 -6.94
CA ASP A 327 -42.60 2.90 -8.06
C ASP A 327 -43.90 3.22 -8.86
N PRO A 328 -43.91 4.22 -9.73
CA PRO A 328 -45.06 4.57 -10.54
C PRO A 328 -45.62 3.45 -11.43
N GLN A 329 -44.85 2.41 -11.69
CA GLN A 329 -45.24 1.23 -12.45
C GLN A 329 -45.78 0.10 -11.55
N GLY A 330 -45.88 0.35 -10.22
CA GLY A 330 -46.40 -0.60 -9.24
C GLY A 330 -45.34 -1.64 -8.76
N GLY A 331 -44.09 -1.51 -9.16
CA GLY A 331 -43.00 -2.32 -8.65
C GLY A 331 -42.51 -1.81 -7.30
N ARG A 332 -42.07 -2.70 -6.41
CA ARG A 332 -41.45 -2.27 -5.13
C ARG A 332 -40.13 -1.59 -5.36
N TYR A 333 -39.86 -0.51 -4.61
CA TYR A 333 -38.53 0.08 -4.56
C TYR A 333 -37.54 -0.81 -3.83
N CYS A 334 -37.96 -1.47 -2.74
CA CYS A 334 -37.09 -2.40 -2.00
C CYS A 334 -37.03 -3.76 -2.69
N ARG A 335 -35.92 -4.09 -3.32
CA ARG A 335 -35.74 -5.35 -4.04
C ARG A 335 -34.49 -6.11 -3.55
N TYR A 336 -34.56 -7.44 -3.72
CA TYR A 336 -33.39 -8.30 -3.51
C TYR A 336 -32.20 -7.79 -4.35
N ALA A 337 -31.04 -7.73 -3.71
CA ALA A 337 -29.79 -7.34 -4.35
C ALA A 337 -28.82 -8.52 -4.46
N TYR A 338 -28.47 -9.13 -3.34
CA TYR A 338 -27.54 -10.28 -3.31
C TYR A 338 -27.69 -11.08 -2.01
N THR A 339 -27.03 -12.25 -1.97
CA THR A 339 -26.84 -13.03 -0.75
C THR A 339 -25.37 -13.03 -0.39
N ASP A 340 -25.04 -12.71 0.84
CA ASP A 340 -23.66 -12.67 1.32
C ASP A 340 -23.09 -14.07 1.57
N GLY A 341 -21.80 -14.16 1.88
CA GLY A 341 -21.09 -15.40 2.16
C GLY A 341 -21.61 -16.18 3.38
N ASN A 342 -22.42 -15.53 4.24
CA ASN A 342 -23.08 -16.14 5.39
C ASN A 342 -24.50 -16.63 5.07
N GLY A 343 -24.97 -16.44 3.84
CA GLY A 343 -26.30 -16.80 3.39
C GLY A 343 -27.37 -15.75 3.74
N GLN A 344 -27.02 -14.56 4.20
CA GLN A 344 -27.95 -13.48 4.48
C GLN A 344 -28.32 -12.76 3.19
N GLN A 345 -29.64 -12.56 2.97
CA GLN A 345 -30.15 -11.80 1.84
C GLN A 345 -30.12 -10.29 2.14
N HIS A 346 -29.61 -9.54 1.17
CA HIS A 346 -29.56 -8.07 1.19
C HIS A 346 -30.53 -7.49 0.18
N PHE A 347 -31.23 -6.44 0.58
CA PHE A 347 -32.21 -5.74 -0.24
C PHE A 347 -31.85 -4.26 -0.34
N ARG A 348 -32.05 -3.70 -1.53
CA ARG A 348 -31.68 -2.32 -1.84
C ARG A 348 -32.83 -1.55 -2.48
N ILE A 349 -32.80 -0.24 -2.27
CA ILE A 349 -33.67 0.68 -3.02
C ILE A 349 -33.19 0.69 -4.47
N VAL A 350 -34.12 0.45 -5.40
CA VAL A 350 -33.92 0.49 -6.85
C VAL A 350 -34.99 1.38 -7.49
N ASN A 351 -34.81 1.79 -8.75
CA ASN A 351 -35.71 2.68 -9.49
C ASN A 351 -35.91 4.06 -8.84
N ASN A 352 -34.97 4.46 -7.97
CA ASN A 352 -34.92 5.84 -7.51
C ASN A 352 -34.63 6.78 -8.70
N ALA A 353 -35.12 8.01 -8.62
CA ALA A 353 -34.99 8.96 -9.71
C ALA A 353 -33.60 9.68 -9.64
N ARG A 354 -32.75 9.48 -10.62
CA ARG A 354 -31.48 10.20 -10.71
C ARG A 354 -31.65 11.73 -10.72
N SER A 355 -32.78 12.22 -11.18
CA SER A 355 -33.16 13.65 -11.15
C SER A 355 -33.35 14.21 -9.75
N ASP A 356 -33.30 13.40 -8.68
CA ASP A 356 -33.35 13.91 -7.31
C ASP A 356 -32.05 14.64 -6.94
N THR A 357 -30.92 14.19 -7.51
CA THR A 357 -29.60 14.74 -7.20
C THR A 357 -28.87 15.28 -8.43
N SER A 358 -29.21 14.84 -9.65
CA SER A 358 -28.36 15.07 -10.82
C SER A 358 -29.11 15.51 -12.08
N ILE A 359 -28.40 16.20 -12.93
CA ILE A 359 -28.79 16.53 -14.31
C ILE A 359 -27.91 15.76 -15.29
N ASP A 360 -28.47 15.41 -16.44
CA ASP A 360 -27.72 14.83 -17.55
C ASP A 360 -26.83 15.90 -18.19
N VAL A 361 -25.56 15.56 -18.42
CA VAL A 361 -24.59 16.43 -19.08
C VAL A 361 -23.81 15.67 -20.16
N THR A 362 -23.36 16.41 -21.15
CA THR A 362 -22.41 15.90 -22.17
C THR A 362 -21.02 16.44 -21.89
N PRO A 363 -19.97 15.94 -22.57
CA PRO A 363 -18.62 16.49 -22.44
C PRO A 363 -18.53 18.02 -22.68
N ASP A 364 -19.48 18.60 -23.44
CA ASP A 364 -19.54 20.06 -23.65
C ASP A 364 -19.81 20.86 -22.37
N PHE A 365 -20.40 20.24 -21.36
CA PHE A 365 -20.61 20.90 -20.05
C PHE A 365 -19.29 21.31 -19.38
N TRP A 366 -18.21 20.57 -19.63
CA TRP A 366 -16.89 20.79 -19.01
C TRP A 366 -16.02 21.78 -19.77
N ALA A 367 -16.29 22.02 -21.05
CA ALA A 367 -15.48 22.92 -21.87
C ALA A 367 -15.42 24.34 -21.35
N PRO A 368 -16.53 24.98 -20.88
CA PRO A 368 -16.46 26.31 -20.28
C PRO A 368 -15.68 26.32 -18.95
N TRP A 369 -15.65 25.21 -18.20
CA TRP A 369 -14.80 25.11 -17.02
C TRP A 369 -13.32 25.11 -17.38
N ILE A 370 -12.92 24.31 -18.37
CA ILE A 370 -11.54 24.32 -18.88
C ILE A 370 -11.18 25.72 -19.42
N ALA A 371 -12.12 26.41 -20.12
CA ALA A 371 -11.92 27.79 -20.57
C ALA A 371 -11.76 28.77 -19.38
N HIS A 372 -12.48 28.58 -18.30
CA HIS A 372 -12.28 29.34 -17.06
C HIS A 372 -10.87 29.13 -16.49
N LEU A 373 -10.43 27.85 -16.40
CA LEU A 373 -9.06 27.54 -15.94
C LEU A 373 -7.98 28.19 -16.83
N GLN A 374 -8.17 28.17 -18.16
CA GLN A 374 -7.28 28.85 -19.11
C GLN A 374 -7.28 30.35 -18.93
N SER A 375 -8.45 30.97 -18.70
CA SER A 375 -8.56 32.40 -18.46
C SER A 375 -7.87 32.84 -17.16
N ARG A 376 -7.93 32.00 -16.12
CA ARG A 376 -7.36 32.30 -14.82
C ARG A 376 -5.86 32.00 -14.72
N TYR A 377 -5.43 30.87 -15.26
CA TYR A 377 -4.07 30.35 -15.08
C TYR A 377 -3.21 30.35 -16.34
N GLY A 378 -3.79 30.68 -17.48
CA GLY A 378 -3.16 30.50 -18.78
C GLY A 378 -3.43 29.12 -19.38
N THR A 379 -3.07 28.95 -20.67
CA THR A 379 -3.12 27.64 -21.33
C THR A 379 -2.05 26.70 -20.77
N ALA A 380 -2.18 25.40 -20.98
CA ALA A 380 -1.16 24.42 -20.61
C ALA A 380 0.23 24.78 -21.16
N ALA A 381 0.30 25.26 -22.40
CA ALA A 381 1.55 25.71 -23.04
C ALA A 381 2.14 26.98 -22.39
N ALA A 382 1.31 27.79 -21.74
CA ALA A 382 1.72 28.99 -21.01
C ALA A 382 1.96 28.72 -19.51
N GLY A 383 2.01 27.46 -19.06
CA GLY A 383 2.22 27.09 -17.68
C GLY A 383 0.94 27.08 -16.83
N GLY A 384 -0.24 27.04 -17.47
CA GLY A 384 -1.52 26.86 -16.82
C GLY A 384 -1.77 25.43 -16.35
N VAL A 385 -3.03 25.10 -16.06
CA VAL A 385 -3.44 23.73 -15.71
C VAL A 385 -3.30 22.84 -16.94
N ARG A 386 -2.51 21.76 -16.84
CA ARG A 386 -2.24 20.88 -17.97
C ARG A 386 -2.60 19.41 -17.71
N LEU A 387 -2.87 19.01 -16.46
CA LEU A 387 -3.08 17.63 -16.08
C LEU A 387 -4.56 17.41 -15.77
N TYR A 388 -5.20 16.48 -16.50
CA TYR A 388 -6.62 16.19 -16.38
C TYR A 388 -6.84 14.67 -16.28
N ALA A 389 -7.59 14.20 -15.28
CA ALA A 389 -7.96 12.80 -15.14
C ALA A 389 -9.38 12.55 -15.67
N LEU A 390 -9.59 11.42 -16.31
CA LEU A 390 -10.88 10.98 -16.83
C LEU A 390 -11.66 10.27 -15.73
N ASP A 391 -12.35 11.08 -14.89
CA ASP A 391 -13.13 10.59 -13.75
C ASP A 391 -12.30 10.07 -12.56
N ASN A 392 -12.96 9.33 -11.67
CA ASN A 392 -12.40 8.57 -10.57
C ASN A 392 -13.06 7.19 -10.54
N GLU A 393 -12.28 6.15 -10.70
CA GLU A 393 -12.70 4.75 -10.54
C GLU A 393 -14.02 4.40 -11.27
N PRO A 394 -14.10 4.59 -12.60
CA PRO A 394 -15.36 4.44 -13.33
C PRO A 394 -15.97 3.04 -13.23
N MET A 395 -15.18 2.00 -13.01
CA MET A 395 -15.68 0.64 -12.78
C MET A 395 -16.38 0.46 -11.43
N LEU A 396 -16.40 1.48 -10.56
CA LEU A 396 -17.16 1.47 -9.30
C LEU A 396 -18.45 2.31 -9.36
N TRP A 397 -18.87 2.87 -10.51
CA TRP A 397 -20.06 3.71 -10.57
C TRP A 397 -21.32 3.01 -10.06
N ASN A 398 -21.51 1.72 -10.33
CA ASN A 398 -22.65 0.93 -9.87
C ASN A 398 -22.73 0.72 -8.36
N SER A 399 -21.65 1.02 -7.63
CA SER A 399 -21.60 0.99 -6.17
C SER A 399 -21.50 2.40 -5.58
N THR A 400 -20.46 3.16 -5.93
CA THR A 400 -20.20 4.49 -5.37
C THR A 400 -21.23 5.52 -5.81
N HIS A 401 -21.78 5.40 -7.02
CA HIS A 401 -22.78 6.30 -7.60
C HIS A 401 -24.08 5.57 -7.99
N ARG A 402 -24.42 4.49 -7.27
CA ARG A 402 -25.59 3.66 -7.63
C ARG A 402 -26.93 4.38 -7.54
N ASP A 403 -26.99 5.52 -6.86
CA ASP A 403 -28.17 6.38 -6.84
C ASP A 403 -28.52 6.96 -8.23
N VAL A 404 -27.55 7.03 -9.12
CA VAL A 404 -27.72 7.59 -10.48
C VAL A 404 -27.20 6.65 -11.58
N HIS A 405 -26.33 5.72 -11.25
CA HIS A 405 -25.72 4.75 -12.19
C HIS A 405 -25.70 3.34 -11.56
N PRO A 406 -26.87 2.69 -11.40
CA PRO A 406 -26.95 1.38 -10.76
C PRO A 406 -26.50 0.20 -11.63
N GLN A 407 -26.30 0.39 -12.93
CA GLN A 407 -25.80 -0.64 -13.85
C GLN A 407 -24.28 -0.75 -13.74
N ALA A 408 -23.78 -1.97 -13.73
CA ALA A 408 -22.35 -2.21 -13.71
C ALA A 408 -21.70 -1.79 -15.05
N PRO A 409 -20.68 -0.91 -15.02
CA PRO A 409 -19.97 -0.50 -16.22
C PRO A 409 -19.24 -1.68 -16.89
N ASP A 410 -19.24 -1.67 -18.22
CA ASP A 410 -18.47 -2.58 -19.06
C ASP A 410 -17.27 -1.87 -19.71
N TYR A 411 -16.43 -2.62 -20.43
CA TYR A 411 -15.27 -2.09 -21.16
C TYR A 411 -15.66 -0.98 -22.14
N ALA A 412 -16.74 -1.21 -22.90
CA ALA A 412 -17.18 -0.31 -23.94
C ALA A 412 -17.71 1.01 -23.38
N GLU A 413 -18.43 0.98 -22.26
CA GLU A 413 -18.94 2.18 -21.60
C GLU A 413 -17.81 3.05 -21.08
N VAL A 414 -16.88 2.48 -20.30
CA VAL A 414 -15.75 3.24 -19.74
C VAL A 414 -14.89 3.84 -20.84
N TRP A 415 -14.59 3.08 -21.89
CA TRP A 415 -13.86 3.60 -23.05
C TRP A 415 -14.62 4.72 -23.77
N THR A 416 -15.90 4.52 -24.09
CA THR A 416 -16.67 5.47 -24.88
C THR A 416 -16.82 6.80 -24.17
N ARG A 417 -17.20 6.78 -22.90
CA ARG A 417 -17.36 7.99 -22.07
C ARG A 417 -16.03 8.72 -21.86
N GLY A 418 -14.96 7.97 -21.52
CA GLY A 418 -13.62 8.51 -21.35
C GLY A 418 -13.06 9.09 -22.65
N ARG A 419 -13.23 8.40 -23.78
CA ARG A 419 -12.83 8.88 -25.12
C ARG A 419 -13.52 10.21 -25.47
N ASP A 420 -14.83 10.27 -25.34
CA ASP A 420 -15.61 11.46 -25.74
C ASP A 420 -15.23 12.67 -24.87
N LEU A 421 -15.01 12.46 -23.58
CA LEU A 421 -14.49 13.48 -22.69
C LEU A 421 -13.07 13.90 -23.07
N ALA A 422 -12.15 12.96 -23.31
CA ALA A 422 -10.76 13.25 -23.70
C ALA A 422 -10.69 14.05 -25.01
N VAL A 423 -11.53 13.70 -25.98
CA VAL A 423 -11.66 14.48 -27.22
C VAL A 423 -12.03 15.93 -26.91
N ARG A 424 -13.00 16.14 -26.04
CA ARG A 424 -13.45 17.48 -25.68
C ARG A 424 -12.40 18.27 -24.88
N ILE A 425 -11.69 17.62 -23.96
CA ILE A 425 -10.54 18.22 -23.25
C ILE A 425 -9.48 18.67 -24.24
N LYS A 426 -9.03 17.77 -25.14
CA LYS A 426 -7.99 18.08 -26.15
C LYS A 426 -8.41 19.15 -27.15
N GLN A 427 -9.70 19.24 -27.48
CA GLN A 427 -10.23 20.33 -28.33
C GLN A 427 -10.17 21.68 -27.62
N GLN A 428 -10.51 21.74 -26.34
CA GLN A 428 -10.52 22.96 -25.55
C GLN A 428 -9.09 23.36 -25.12
N GLU A 429 -8.27 22.38 -24.72
CA GLU A 429 -6.88 22.56 -24.30
C GLU A 429 -5.95 21.58 -25.02
N PRO A 430 -5.44 21.93 -26.19
CA PRO A 430 -4.58 21.05 -26.99
C PRO A 430 -3.30 20.61 -26.28
N GLY A 431 -2.82 21.39 -25.32
CA GLY A 431 -1.65 21.09 -24.49
C GLY A 431 -1.95 20.23 -23.26
N ALA A 432 -3.21 19.84 -23.06
CA ALA A 432 -3.60 18.98 -21.93
C ALA A 432 -2.91 17.62 -22.00
N LEU A 433 -2.49 17.12 -20.83
CA LEU A 433 -2.05 15.73 -20.62
C LEU A 433 -3.14 15.00 -19.85
N VAL A 434 -3.67 13.94 -20.46
CA VAL A 434 -4.86 13.24 -19.97
C VAL A 434 -4.46 11.92 -19.34
N PHE A 435 -5.03 11.65 -18.16
CA PHE A 435 -4.85 10.45 -17.34
C PHE A 435 -6.12 9.58 -17.44
N GLY A 436 -5.97 8.29 -17.67
CA GLY A 436 -7.10 7.35 -17.73
C GLY A 436 -6.66 5.90 -17.92
N PRO A 437 -7.53 4.94 -17.63
CA PRO A 437 -8.96 5.07 -17.27
C PRO A 437 -9.21 5.36 -15.77
N VAL A 438 -8.17 5.48 -14.91
CA VAL A 438 -8.25 5.69 -13.46
C VAL A 438 -8.90 4.48 -12.76
N THR A 439 -8.23 3.33 -12.84
CA THR A 439 -8.73 2.06 -12.29
C THR A 439 -8.79 2.08 -10.78
N TRP A 440 -9.75 1.35 -10.15
CA TRP A 440 -9.90 1.34 -8.70
C TRP A 440 -8.94 0.42 -7.94
N GLY A 441 -8.36 -0.58 -8.62
CA GLY A 441 -7.49 -1.53 -7.94
C GLY A 441 -7.06 -2.69 -8.83
N TYR A 442 -6.45 -3.70 -8.21
CA TYR A 442 -5.83 -4.79 -8.94
C TYR A 442 -6.76 -5.60 -9.86
N PRO A 443 -8.00 -6.00 -9.43
CA PRO A 443 -8.92 -6.73 -10.32
C PRO A 443 -9.33 -5.95 -11.56
N ASP A 444 -9.45 -4.64 -11.45
CA ASP A 444 -9.85 -3.74 -12.54
C ASP A 444 -8.81 -3.70 -13.70
N LEU A 445 -7.60 -4.18 -13.45
CA LEU A 445 -6.65 -4.39 -14.55
C LEU A 445 -7.13 -5.44 -15.56
N PHE A 446 -7.95 -6.40 -15.12
CA PHE A 446 -8.28 -7.61 -15.86
C PHE A 446 -9.73 -7.70 -16.30
N THR A 447 -10.66 -7.11 -15.56
CA THR A 447 -12.10 -7.36 -15.68
C THR A 447 -12.91 -6.07 -15.58
N SER A 448 -14.18 -6.09 -15.92
CA SER A 448 -15.14 -5.01 -15.69
C SER A 448 -16.01 -5.23 -14.47
N ALA A 449 -16.72 -4.19 -14.06
CA ALA A 449 -17.77 -4.32 -13.04
C ALA A 449 -18.90 -5.25 -13.52
N ALA A 450 -19.22 -5.25 -14.80
CA ALA A 450 -20.22 -6.16 -15.38
C ALA A 450 -19.84 -7.62 -15.18
N ASP A 451 -18.59 -7.99 -15.48
CA ASP A 451 -18.08 -9.35 -15.23
C ASP A 451 -18.05 -9.70 -13.73
N ALA A 452 -17.72 -8.72 -12.88
CA ALA A 452 -17.73 -8.94 -11.44
C ALA A 452 -19.15 -9.21 -10.90
N GLU A 453 -20.17 -8.53 -11.41
CA GLU A 453 -21.58 -8.80 -11.04
C GLU A 453 -22.08 -10.15 -11.61
N ASP A 454 -21.77 -10.47 -12.87
CA ASP A 454 -22.27 -11.65 -13.54
C ASP A 454 -21.70 -12.96 -13.00
N CYS A 455 -20.42 -13.01 -12.68
CA CYS A 455 -19.76 -14.26 -12.32
C CYS A 455 -18.74 -14.15 -11.19
N ASN A 456 -18.50 -12.97 -10.63
CA ASN A 456 -17.42 -12.72 -9.66
C ASN A 456 -16.07 -13.30 -10.15
N CYS A 457 -15.74 -13.05 -11.40
CA CYS A 457 -14.60 -13.68 -12.06
C CYS A 457 -13.76 -12.65 -12.86
N LEU A 458 -12.50 -13.00 -13.08
CA LEU A 458 -11.57 -12.15 -13.85
C LEU A 458 -11.66 -12.35 -15.36
N SER A 459 -12.50 -13.25 -15.83
CA SER A 459 -12.63 -13.61 -17.26
C SER A 459 -14.09 -13.90 -17.62
N GLY A 460 -14.97 -12.96 -17.34
CA GLY A 460 -16.41 -13.06 -17.61
C GLY A 460 -16.80 -12.74 -19.04
N PRO A 461 -18.13 -12.68 -19.30
CA PRO A 461 -18.69 -12.47 -20.65
C PRO A 461 -18.22 -11.20 -21.34
N ASP A 462 -18.09 -10.08 -20.61
CA ASP A 462 -17.64 -8.79 -21.16
C ASP A 462 -16.19 -8.90 -21.63
N ARG A 463 -15.28 -9.42 -20.81
CA ARG A 463 -13.90 -9.66 -21.21
C ARG A 463 -13.82 -10.61 -22.41
N GLN A 464 -14.64 -11.66 -22.44
CA GLN A 464 -14.69 -12.59 -23.58
C GLN A 464 -15.18 -11.90 -24.85
N ALA A 465 -16.19 -11.02 -24.78
CA ALA A 465 -16.65 -10.22 -25.92
C ALA A 465 -15.55 -9.29 -26.47
N HIS A 466 -14.56 -8.94 -25.65
CA HIS A 466 -13.39 -8.15 -26.01
C HIS A 466 -12.14 -9.00 -26.30
N GLY A 467 -12.33 -10.24 -26.75
CA GLY A 467 -11.28 -11.16 -27.18
C GLY A 467 -10.48 -11.77 -26.02
N GLY A 468 -11.05 -11.86 -24.83
CA GLY A 468 -10.41 -12.41 -23.63
C GLY A 468 -9.27 -11.55 -23.06
N LYS A 469 -9.12 -10.33 -23.53
CA LYS A 469 -8.04 -9.42 -23.12
C LYS A 469 -8.34 -8.78 -21.78
N PRO A 470 -7.32 -8.60 -20.89
CA PRO A 470 -7.45 -7.76 -19.70
C PRO A 470 -7.94 -6.35 -20.07
N PHE A 471 -8.77 -5.75 -19.22
CA PHE A 471 -9.37 -4.44 -19.47
C PHE A 471 -8.32 -3.38 -19.83
N VAL A 472 -7.29 -3.23 -19.00
CA VAL A 472 -6.25 -2.20 -19.21
C VAL A 472 -5.49 -2.43 -20.53
N LYS A 473 -5.20 -3.68 -20.90
CA LYS A 473 -4.53 -4.00 -22.17
C LYS A 473 -5.42 -3.65 -23.37
N TRP A 474 -6.69 -4.02 -23.31
CA TRP A 474 -7.67 -3.66 -24.34
C TRP A 474 -7.86 -2.14 -24.43
N TYR A 475 -7.95 -1.45 -23.29
CA TYR A 475 -8.07 0.02 -23.25
C TYR A 475 -6.89 0.71 -23.95
N LEU A 476 -5.66 0.26 -23.69
CA LEU A 476 -4.47 0.77 -24.37
C LEU A 476 -4.53 0.56 -25.88
N GLU A 477 -5.03 -0.59 -26.34
CA GLU A 477 -5.22 -0.84 -27.78
C GLU A 477 -6.21 0.16 -28.40
N GLN A 478 -7.30 0.51 -27.68
CA GLN A 478 -8.26 1.51 -28.16
C GLN A 478 -7.64 2.91 -28.22
N VAL A 479 -6.85 3.29 -27.22
CA VAL A 479 -6.08 4.56 -27.21
C VAL A 479 -5.16 4.65 -28.43
N CYS A 480 -4.42 3.58 -28.69
CA CYS A 480 -3.49 3.55 -29.84
C CYS A 480 -4.21 3.52 -31.19
N ALA A 481 -5.29 2.75 -31.32
CA ALA A 481 -6.10 2.72 -32.50
C ALA A 481 -6.70 4.10 -32.86
N TYR A 482 -7.18 4.82 -31.84
CA TYR A 482 -7.67 6.19 -32.02
C TYR A 482 -6.55 7.13 -32.52
N GLN A 483 -5.37 7.05 -31.89
CA GLN A 483 -4.22 7.87 -32.28
C GLN A 483 -3.78 7.56 -33.75
N GLN A 484 -3.78 6.29 -34.15
CA GLN A 484 -3.45 5.90 -35.52
C GLN A 484 -4.46 6.44 -36.56
N GLN A 485 -5.74 6.47 -36.17
CA GLN A 485 -6.81 6.95 -37.06
C GLN A 485 -6.85 8.47 -37.18
N THR A 486 -6.55 9.19 -36.12
CA THR A 486 -6.79 10.66 -36.02
C THR A 486 -5.52 11.49 -35.93
N GLY A 487 -4.37 10.88 -35.59
CA GLY A 487 -3.14 11.56 -35.29
C GLY A 487 -3.11 12.17 -33.84
N VAL A 488 -4.20 12.04 -33.08
CA VAL A 488 -4.32 12.64 -31.72
C VAL A 488 -4.20 11.58 -30.65
N ARG A 489 -3.23 11.74 -29.74
CA ARG A 489 -3.16 10.92 -28.51
C ARG A 489 -4.15 11.47 -27.50
N LEU A 490 -5.22 10.70 -27.21
CA LEU A 490 -6.24 11.11 -26.25
C LEU A 490 -5.80 10.93 -24.79
N VAL A 491 -5.13 9.81 -24.51
CA VAL A 491 -4.67 9.47 -23.14
C VAL A 491 -3.14 9.44 -23.16
N ASP A 492 -2.54 10.31 -22.34
CA ASP A 492 -1.09 10.45 -22.24
C ASP A 492 -0.50 9.57 -21.14
N TYR A 493 -1.28 9.31 -20.09
CA TYR A 493 -0.91 8.47 -18.97
C TYR A 493 -1.93 7.35 -18.79
N LEU A 494 -1.45 6.10 -18.79
CA LEU A 494 -2.21 5.01 -18.21
C LEU A 494 -2.25 5.25 -16.71
N ASP A 495 -3.43 5.44 -16.15
CA ASP A 495 -3.61 5.80 -14.75
C ASP A 495 -4.30 4.70 -13.96
N LEU A 496 -3.67 4.31 -12.87
CA LEU A 496 -4.08 3.19 -12.02
C LEU A 496 -4.18 3.64 -10.56
N HIS A 497 -5.04 2.95 -9.80
CA HIS A 497 -4.99 2.96 -8.34
C HIS A 497 -4.47 1.62 -7.83
N TYR A 498 -3.70 1.63 -6.76
CA TYR A 498 -3.20 0.41 -6.15
C TYR A 498 -3.07 0.54 -4.64
N TYR A 499 -3.71 -0.39 -3.95
CA TYR A 499 -3.62 -0.53 -2.50
C TYR A 499 -3.28 -1.97 -2.15
N PRO A 500 -2.25 -2.24 -1.33
CA PRO A 500 -1.95 -3.59 -0.88
C PRO A 500 -3.10 -4.13 -0.04
N GLN A 501 -3.53 -5.36 -0.33
CA GLN A 501 -4.75 -5.95 0.22
C GLN A 501 -4.51 -6.83 1.46
N GLY A 502 -3.26 -6.93 1.93
CA GLY A 502 -2.95 -7.72 3.12
C GLY A 502 -3.60 -7.14 4.38
N GLU A 503 -4.21 -8.00 5.19
CA GLU A 503 -4.91 -7.59 6.41
C GLU A 503 -4.03 -6.71 7.31
N GLY A 504 -4.55 -5.56 7.72
CA GLY A 504 -3.93 -4.60 8.60
C GLY A 504 -2.87 -3.70 7.95
N ILE A 505 -2.55 -3.88 6.64
CA ILE A 505 -1.58 -3.03 5.95
C ILE A 505 -2.15 -1.63 5.74
N VAL A 506 -3.36 -1.55 5.18
CA VAL A 506 -4.13 -0.32 5.02
C VAL A 506 -5.48 -0.50 5.71
N ASP A 507 -5.93 0.50 6.45
CA ASP A 507 -7.25 0.53 7.07
C ASP A 507 -8.01 1.76 6.60
N PHE A 508 -8.91 1.58 5.68
CA PHE A 508 -9.72 2.64 5.11
C PHE A 508 -10.74 3.26 6.07
N ASN A 509 -11.00 2.59 7.22
CA ASN A 509 -12.00 3.03 8.19
C ASN A 509 -11.43 3.94 9.29
N SER A 510 -10.11 4.09 9.37
CA SER A 510 -9.45 4.81 10.48
C SER A 510 -8.72 6.09 10.04
N ASP A 511 -8.99 6.61 8.86
CA ASP A 511 -8.34 7.81 8.30
C ASP A 511 -6.79 7.77 8.41
N ASN A 512 -6.22 6.59 8.27
CA ASN A 512 -4.78 6.34 8.43
C ASN A 512 -4.21 6.67 9.83
N LEU A 513 -5.02 6.81 10.86
CA LEU A 513 -4.55 7.18 12.20
C LEU A 513 -4.53 6.02 13.21
N GLY A 514 -5.35 4.99 13.02
CA GLY A 514 -5.61 3.91 13.97
C GLY A 514 -4.90 2.58 13.70
N TYR A 515 -3.79 2.54 13.00
CA TYR A 515 -3.18 1.31 12.53
C TYR A 515 -2.35 0.56 13.54
N SER A 516 -2.33 -0.76 13.30
CA SER A 516 -1.39 -1.65 13.95
C SER A 516 0.04 -1.42 13.42
N GLU A 517 0.94 -1.06 14.33
CA GLU A 517 2.38 -1.19 14.20
C GLU A 517 2.86 -2.51 14.82
N SER A 518 1.94 -3.48 15.01
CA SER A 518 2.36 -4.81 15.41
C SER A 518 3.40 -5.33 14.42
N ALA A 519 4.30 -6.06 14.93
CA ALA A 519 5.47 -6.44 14.18
C ALA A 519 5.17 -7.31 12.96
N GLY A 520 4.15 -8.18 13.05
CA GLY A 520 3.71 -8.97 11.91
C GLY A 520 3.10 -8.11 10.80
N VAL A 521 2.22 -7.18 11.17
CA VAL A 521 1.62 -6.24 10.21
C VAL A 521 2.69 -5.33 9.61
N SER A 522 3.63 -4.81 10.43
CA SER A 522 4.74 -3.98 9.96
C SER A 522 5.63 -4.72 8.96
N ALA A 523 5.99 -5.97 9.25
CA ALA A 523 6.78 -6.79 8.35
C ALA A 523 6.02 -7.12 7.06
N LYS A 524 4.74 -7.48 7.14
CA LYS A 524 3.88 -7.72 5.97
C LYS A 524 3.77 -6.46 5.10
N ARG A 525 3.55 -5.29 5.72
CA ARG A 525 3.50 -3.99 5.04
C ARG A 525 4.77 -3.73 4.22
N LEU A 526 5.94 -3.95 4.79
CA LEU A 526 7.21 -3.74 4.09
C LEU A 526 7.45 -4.78 2.99
N ARG A 527 7.03 -6.05 3.19
CA ARG A 527 7.16 -7.09 2.15
C ARG A 527 6.19 -6.87 0.99
N SER A 528 4.99 -6.34 1.26
CA SER A 528 3.98 -6.11 0.22
C SER A 528 4.42 -5.08 -0.84
N LEU A 529 5.45 -4.28 -0.59
CA LEU A 529 6.07 -3.45 -1.61
C LEU A 529 6.59 -4.26 -2.82
N LYS A 530 6.87 -5.55 -2.65
CA LYS A 530 7.25 -6.45 -3.74
C LYS A 530 6.13 -6.61 -4.77
N GLU A 531 4.88 -6.41 -4.39
CA GLU A 531 3.73 -6.41 -5.31
C GLU A 531 3.89 -5.36 -6.42
N LEU A 532 4.62 -4.28 -6.15
CA LEU A 532 4.90 -3.26 -7.16
C LEU A 532 5.87 -3.71 -8.25
N TYR A 533 6.88 -4.53 -7.92
CA TYR A 533 8.01 -4.75 -8.83
C TYR A 533 8.46 -6.19 -9.02
N ASP A 534 8.16 -7.10 -8.09
CA ASP A 534 8.65 -8.48 -8.16
C ASP A 534 7.60 -9.39 -8.83
N PRO A 535 7.84 -9.87 -10.07
CA PRO A 535 6.88 -10.71 -10.77
C PRO A 535 6.76 -12.12 -10.20
N ASN A 536 7.61 -12.48 -9.23
CA ASN A 536 7.59 -13.79 -8.58
C ASN A 536 6.96 -13.77 -7.19
N TYR A 537 6.74 -12.57 -6.62
CA TYR A 537 6.16 -12.44 -5.30
C TYR A 537 4.67 -12.75 -5.31
N VAL A 538 4.27 -13.74 -4.52
CA VAL A 538 2.86 -14.07 -4.28
C VAL A 538 2.32 -13.11 -3.23
N SER A 539 1.19 -12.47 -3.50
CA SER A 539 0.56 -11.54 -2.55
C SER A 539 0.22 -12.24 -1.23
N GLU A 540 0.43 -11.56 -0.12
CA GLU A 540 0.02 -12.01 1.22
C GLU A 540 -1.41 -11.53 1.56
N SER A 541 -2.33 -11.68 0.59
CA SER A 541 -3.74 -11.26 0.69
C SER A 541 -4.64 -12.19 -0.11
N TRP A 542 -5.95 -11.89 -0.13
CA TRP A 542 -6.92 -12.60 -0.98
C TRP A 542 -6.56 -12.62 -2.48
N ILE A 543 -5.64 -11.75 -2.93
CA ILE A 543 -5.13 -11.78 -4.31
C ILE A 543 -4.43 -13.11 -4.60
N ALA A 544 -3.80 -13.75 -3.61
CA ALA A 544 -3.20 -15.08 -3.76
C ALA A 544 -4.22 -16.14 -4.16
N ASP A 545 -5.48 -15.97 -3.73
CA ASP A 545 -6.57 -16.92 -3.95
C ASP A 545 -7.24 -16.75 -5.33
N LEU A 546 -6.89 -15.69 -6.10
CA LEU A 546 -7.42 -15.49 -7.44
C LEU A 546 -6.97 -16.60 -8.43
N GLY A 547 -5.96 -17.38 -8.03
CA GLY A 547 -5.40 -18.41 -8.86
C GLY A 547 -4.56 -17.87 -10.02
N ASP A 548 -4.09 -18.78 -10.85
CA ASP A 548 -3.33 -18.47 -12.04
C ASP A 548 -3.95 -19.20 -13.23
N ASP A 549 -3.94 -18.61 -14.41
CA ASP A 549 -4.26 -19.28 -15.66
C ASP A 549 -2.97 -19.48 -16.51
N ALA A 550 -3.11 -20.05 -17.69
CA ALA A 550 -1.97 -20.32 -18.57
C ALA A 550 -1.26 -19.04 -19.06
N THR A 551 -1.91 -17.89 -18.95
CA THR A 551 -1.44 -16.61 -19.52
C THR A 551 -1.12 -15.59 -18.43
N TYR A 552 -1.92 -15.57 -17.37
CA TYR A 552 -1.84 -14.56 -16.33
C TYR A 552 -1.68 -15.19 -14.94
N HIS A 553 -0.64 -14.77 -14.22
CA HIS A 553 -0.41 -15.13 -12.83
C HIS A 553 -1.07 -14.05 -11.95
N TYR A 554 -2.35 -14.25 -11.62
CA TYR A 554 -3.12 -13.27 -10.83
C TYR A 554 -2.65 -13.20 -9.39
N SER A 555 -2.18 -14.31 -8.81
CA SER A 555 -1.62 -14.38 -7.45
C SER A 555 -0.35 -13.55 -7.26
N LYS A 556 0.30 -13.16 -8.36
CA LYS A 556 1.58 -12.43 -8.38
C LYS A 556 1.39 -11.07 -9.06
N PRO A 557 1.12 -10.01 -8.31
CA PRO A 557 0.82 -8.71 -8.91
C PRO A 557 1.89 -8.22 -9.88
N GLY A 558 3.14 -8.08 -9.43
CA GLY A 558 4.23 -7.54 -10.23
C GLY A 558 3.77 -6.32 -11.05
N LEU A 559 3.05 -5.37 -10.38
CA LEU A 559 2.20 -4.36 -11.00
C LEU A 559 2.91 -3.56 -12.09
N ILE A 560 4.02 -2.91 -11.73
CA ILE A 560 4.70 -1.97 -12.65
C ILE A 560 5.29 -2.70 -13.87
N PRO A 561 6.09 -3.79 -13.72
CA PRO A 561 6.60 -4.50 -14.89
C PRO A 561 5.49 -5.07 -15.76
N ARG A 562 4.39 -5.56 -15.18
CA ARG A 562 3.23 -6.07 -15.93
C ARG A 562 2.60 -5.00 -16.81
N VAL A 563 2.23 -3.86 -16.23
CA VAL A 563 1.54 -2.81 -17.00
C VAL A 563 2.48 -2.12 -17.99
N LYS A 564 3.77 -2.00 -17.66
CA LYS A 564 4.77 -1.48 -18.63
C LYS A 564 4.97 -2.42 -19.82
N ALA A 565 4.90 -3.73 -19.62
CA ALA A 565 4.90 -4.69 -20.73
C ALA A 565 3.65 -4.50 -21.62
N TRP A 566 2.46 -4.31 -21.03
CA TRP A 566 1.24 -4.03 -21.80
C TRP A 566 1.31 -2.69 -22.53
N ILE A 567 1.86 -1.64 -21.91
CA ILE A 567 2.09 -0.35 -22.59
C ILE A 567 3.01 -0.55 -23.80
N ALA A 568 4.13 -1.25 -23.62
CA ALA A 568 5.09 -1.48 -24.70
C ALA A 568 4.49 -2.28 -25.87
N GLU A 569 3.60 -3.23 -25.58
CA GLU A 569 2.93 -4.07 -26.57
C GLU A 569 1.76 -3.34 -27.25
N ALA A 570 0.86 -2.74 -26.47
CA ALA A 570 -0.42 -2.24 -26.98
C ALA A 570 -0.38 -0.77 -27.41
N CYS A 571 0.32 0.11 -26.66
CA CYS A 571 0.40 1.54 -26.97
C CYS A 571 1.73 2.17 -26.54
N PRO A 572 2.82 1.94 -27.28
CA PRO A 572 4.13 2.49 -26.93
C PRO A 572 4.12 4.02 -26.79
N GLY A 573 4.88 4.52 -25.80
CA GLY A 573 4.98 5.94 -25.51
C GLY A 573 3.87 6.49 -24.60
N THR A 574 2.89 5.67 -24.17
CA THR A 574 2.01 6.00 -23.05
C THR A 574 2.82 5.97 -21.77
N ARG A 575 2.65 6.97 -20.91
CA ARG A 575 3.30 7.06 -19.61
C ARG A 575 2.50 6.27 -18.58
N LEU A 576 3.13 5.95 -17.43
CA LEU A 576 2.47 5.26 -16.33
C LEU A 576 2.24 6.20 -15.16
N ALA A 577 1.00 6.27 -14.68
CA ALA A 577 0.63 6.96 -13.45
C ALA A 577 0.00 5.97 -12.44
N ILE A 578 0.21 6.25 -11.15
CA ILE A 578 -0.48 5.61 -10.04
C ILE A 578 -1.08 6.77 -9.21
N SER A 579 -2.30 7.19 -9.56
CA SER A 579 -2.89 8.41 -9.00
C SER A 579 -3.54 8.23 -7.65
N GLU A 580 -3.69 6.98 -7.20
CA GLU A 580 -3.94 6.66 -5.80
C GLU A 580 -3.15 5.43 -5.36
N TYR A 581 -2.51 5.57 -4.20
CA TYR A 581 -1.90 4.48 -3.45
C TYR A 581 -1.74 4.87 -1.98
N ASN A 582 -1.67 3.87 -1.10
CA ASN A 582 -1.32 4.09 0.29
C ASN A 582 -0.77 2.79 0.89
N TRP A 583 0.26 2.86 1.73
CA TRP A 583 0.90 1.73 2.39
C TRP A 583 0.78 1.76 3.91
N GLY A 584 -0.15 2.53 4.46
CA GLY A 584 -0.47 2.46 5.88
C GLY A 584 -0.26 3.76 6.65
N PRO A 585 -0.08 3.65 7.98
CA PRO A 585 -0.36 4.74 8.92
C PRO A 585 0.61 5.91 8.78
N ASP A 586 0.06 7.12 8.91
CA ASP A 586 0.84 8.35 8.90
C ASP A 586 1.78 8.44 10.10
N ARG A 587 1.32 8.03 11.28
CA ARG A 587 2.08 8.10 12.53
C ARG A 587 2.98 6.89 12.78
N GLY A 588 2.82 5.84 11.99
CA GLY A 588 3.60 4.62 12.13
C GLY A 588 4.89 4.64 11.33
N VAL A 589 5.98 4.18 11.95
CA VAL A 589 7.29 4.12 11.26
C VAL A 589 7.28 3.14 10.11
N SER A 590 6.57 2.01 10.21
CA SER A 590 6.52 1.04 9.10
C SER A 590 5.74 1.59 7.91
N GLY A 591 4.69 2.40 8.14
CA GLY A 591 3.99 3.12 7.08
C GLY A 591 4.88 4.15 6.39
N ALA A 592 5.66 4.91 7.16
CA ALA A 592 6.61 5.88 6.64
C ALA A 592 7.76 5.22 5.85
N LEU A 593 8.30 4.10 6.34
CA LEU A 593 9.32 3.32 5.61
C LEU A 593 8.76 2.80 4.30
N ALA A 594 7.55 2.23 4.32
CA ALA A 594 6.89 1.74 3.11
C ALA A 594 6.63 2.90 2.12
N GLN A 595 6.17 4.06 2.61
CA GLN A 595 6.00 5.25 1.77
C GLN A 595 7.30 5.71 1.13
N ALA A 596 8.38 5.82 1.91
CA ALA A 596 9.67 6.27 1.40
C ALA A 596 10.27 5.26 0.41
N GLU A 597 10.15 3.96 0.68
CA GLU A 597 10.64 2.91 -0.23
C GLU A 597 9.77 2.81 -1.49
N ALA A 598 8.44 3.01 -1.41
CA ALA A 598 7.56 3.08 -2.58
C ALA A 598 8.01 4.18 -3.57
N LEU A 599 8.36 5.37 -3.07
CA LEU A 599 8.89 6.47 -3.90
C LEU A 599 10.21 6.08 -4.58
N ALA A 600 11.10 5.36 -3.89
CA ALA A 600 12.34 4.85 -4.48
C ALA A 600 12.07 3.77 -5.54
N ILE A 601 11.08 2.89 -5.30
CA ILE A 601 10.64 1.88 -6.27
C ILE A 601 10.05 2.57 -7.51
N PHE A 602 9.18 3.55 -7.36
CA PHE A 602 8.62 4.31 -8.48
C PHE A 602 9.72 4.96 -9.32
N ALA A 603 10.73 5.54 -8.67
CA ALA A 603 11.90 6.11 -9.35
C ALA A 603 12.68 5.05 -10.13
N ARG A 604 12.98 3.90 -9.51
CA ARG A 604 13.71 2.79 -10.13
C ARG A 604 12.95 2.17 -11.30
N GLU A 605 11.67 1.92 -11.09
CA GLU A 605 10.82 1.31 -12.11
C GLU A 605 10.38 2.29 -13.20
N GLY A 606 10.62 3.60 -13.04
CA GLY A 606 10.29 4.64 -14.01
C GLY A 606 8.78 4.83 -14.14
N VAL A 607 8.10 5.02 -13.03
CA VAL A 607 6.74 5.56 -12.96
C VAL A 607 6.81 7.06 -13.27
N ASP A 608 5.87 7.57 -14.06
CA ASP A 608 5.92 8.95 -14.54
C ASP A 608 5.18 9.92 -13.62
N ALA A 609 4.16 9.45 -12.90
CA ALA A 609 3.43 10.23 -11.87
C ALA A 609 2.87 9.30 -10.81
N ALA A 610 2.86 9.74 -9.54
CA ALA A 610 2.22 9.00 -8.46
C ALA A 610 1.70 9.97 -7.40
N MET A 611 0.53 9.68 -6.82
CA MET A 611 -0.10 10.49 -5.79
C MET A 611 -0.59 9.61 -4.64
N ARG A 612 -0.09 9.87 -3.42
CA ARG A 612 -0.58 9.18 -2.23
C ARG A 612 -1.99 9.66 -1.87
N TRP A 613 -2.84 8.75 -1.49
CA TRP A 613 -4.17 9.04 -0.95
C TRP A 613 -4.13 8.99 0.60
N VAL A 614 -4.23 10.09 1.34
CA VAL A 614 -4.15 11.50 1.01
C VAL A 614 -2.78 12.03 1.42
N ALA A 615 -2.53 13.36 1.33
CA ALA A 615 -1.31 13.92 1.89
C ALA A 615 -1.16 13.53 3.37
N PRO A 616 0.06 13.19 3.83
CA PRO A 616 0.29 12.82 5.22
C PRO A 616 -0.14 13.90 6.21
N GLU A 617 -0.55 13.45 7.41
CA GLU A 617 -0.79 14.36 8.53
C GLU A 617 0.47 15.20 8.81
N PRO A 618 0.35 16.53 8.97
CA PRO A 618 1.49 17.39 9.28
C PRO A 618 2.24 16.94 10.53
N GLY A 619 3.56 16.81 10.43
CA GLY A 619 4.43 16.37 11.51
C GLY A 619 4.45 14.85 11.74
N SER A 620 3.82 14.06 10.89
CA SER A 620 3.84 12.60 10.96
C SER A 620 5.12 12.00 10.39
N PHE A 621 5.39 10.71 10.68
CA PHE A 621 6.49 9.96 10.05
C PHE A 621 6.29 9.78 8.54
N ALA A 622 5.05 9.66 8.07
CA ALA A 622 4.78 9.60 6.64
C ALA A 622 5.09 10.95 5.93
N GLU A 623 4.95 12.09 6.61
CA GLU A 623 5.43 13.38 6.10
C GLU A 623 6.97 13.40 6.03
N ASP A 624 7.67 12.82 7.00
CA ASP A 624 9.14 12.68 6.97
C ASP A 624 9.60 11.84 5.78
N ALA A 625 8.82 10.85 5.37
CA ALA A 625 9.11 10.06 4.16
C ALA A 625 9.13 10.93 2.89
N PHE A 626 8.22 11.88 2.75
CA PHE A 626 8.25 12.85 1.65
C PHE A 626 9.34 13.91 1.82
N LYS A 627 9.55 14.42 3.04
CA LYS A 627 10.63 15.37 3.33
C LYS A 627 11.98 14.79 3.00
N LEU A 628 12.21 13.49 3.19
CA LEU A 628 13.45 12.81 2.83
C LEU A 628 13.84 13.05 1.36
N TYR A 629 12.87 13.24 0.46
CA TYR A 629 13.10 13.52 -0.96
C TYR A 629 12.95 15.00 -1.33
N LEU A 630 12.08 15.74 -0.66
CA LEU A 630 11.66 17.07 -1.08
C LEU A 630 12.19 18.21 -0.22
N ASN A 631 12.62 17.90 1.01
CA ASN A 631 13.09 18.90 1.99
C ASN A 631 13.94 18.25 3.10
N TYR A 632 14.93 17.43 2.73
CA TYR A 632 15.67 16.62 3.69
C TYR A 632 16.49 17.42 4.70
N ASP A 633 16.91 18.62 4.35
CA ASP A 633 17.76 19.51 5.14
C ASP A 633 17.04 20.72 5.77
N GLY A 634 15.72 20.81 5.58
CA GLY A 634 14.90 21.94 6.04
C GLY A 634 15.05 23.21 5.16
N ALA A 635 15.85 23.16 4.09
CA ALA A 635 16.08 24.25 3.15
C ALA A 635 15.49 23.96 1.75
N PHE A 636 14.56 22.98 1.67
CA PHE A 636 13.93 22.52 0.43
C PHE A 636 14.89 21.94 -0.61
N SER A 637 16.03 21.41 -0.17
CA SER A 637 16.88 20.60 -1.04
C SER A 637 16.15 19.33 -1.45
N ARG A 638 16.24 18.99 -2.75
CA ARG A 638 15.46 17.87 -3.35
C ARG A 638 16.35 16.81 -3.94
N VAL A 639 15.95 15.58 -3.76
CA VAL A 639 16.49 14.42 -4.49
C VAL A 639 15.99 14.47 -5.93
N GLY A 640 16.86 14.19 -6.87
CA GLY A 640 16.48 14.15 -8.29
C GLY A 640 17.69 13.87 -9.18
N GLY A 641 17.44 13.47 -10.40
CA GLY A 641 18.42 13.00 -11.37
C GLY A 641 17.95 11.72 -12.03
N ASP A 642 18.87 10.82 -12.36
CA ASP A 642 18.55 9.50 -12.91
C ASP A 642 18.68 8.42 -11.82
N SER A 643 17.67 7.58 -11.67
CA SER A 643 17.83 6.31 -10.95
C SER A 643 18.88 5.47 -11.67
N VAL A 644 19.75 4.80 -10.92
CA VAL A 644 20.82 3.97 -11.44
C VAL A 644 20.80 2.58 -10.80
N ARG A 645 21.42 1.59 -11.45
CA ARG A 645 21.46 0.21 -10.92
C ARG A 645 22.02 0.19 -9.52
N THR A 646 21.19 -0.30 -8.58
CA THR A 646 21.57 -0.48 -7.19
C THR A 646 21.11 -1.86 -6.74
N THR A 647 22.02 -2.63 -6.17
CA THR A 647 21.74 -3.98 -5.65
C THR A 647 22.13 -4.07 -4.19
N ALA A 648 21.38 -4.83 -3.42
CA ALA A 648 21.66 -5.15 -2.03
C ALA A 648 21.75 -6.66 -1.86
N SER A 649 22.66 -7.15 -1.03
CA SER A 649 22.88 -8.58 -0.80
C SER A 649 21.67 -9.27 -0.17
N ASN A 650 20.88 -8.55 0.64
CA ASN A 650 19.60 -8.99 1.17
C ASN A 650 18.62 -7.81 1.21
N PRO A 651 17.85 -7.58 0.13
CA PRO A 651 16.92 -6.45 0.05
C PRO A 651 15.71 -6.59 0.97
N ASP A 652 15.44 -7.75 1.53
CA ASP A 652 14.38 -7.95 2.53
C ASP A 652 14.78 -7.40 3.89
N THR A 653 16.06 -7.37 4.19
CA THR A 653 16.62 -6.81 5.43
C THR A 653 17.05 -5.36 5.24
N VAL A 654 17.90 -5.11 4.24
CA VAL A 654 18.33 -3.75 3.87
C VAL A 654 18.17 -3.58 2.37
N SER A 655 17.26 -2.74 1.95
CA SER A 655 17.14 -2.33 0.56
C SER A 655 17.88 -1.02 0.31
N ALA A 656 18.31 -0.81 -0.93
CA ALA A 656 19.05 0.38 -1.31
C ALA A 656 18.68 0.85 -2.72
N TYR A 657 18.71 2.16 -2.91
CA TYR A 657 18.41 2.83 -4.17
C TYR A 657 19.36 4.01 -4.36
N ALA A 658 19.76 4.28 -5.58
CA ALA A 658 20.62 5.41 -5.87
C ALA A 658 20.04 6.27 -7.00
N ILE A 659 20.16 7.58 -6.83
CA ILE A 659 19.73 8.59 -7.81
C ILE A 659 20.91 9.51 -8.08
N HIS A 660 21.38 9.54 -9.33
CA HIS A 660 22.55 10.30 -9.75
C HIS A 660 22.15 11.56 -10.51
N ARG A 661 22.42 12.72 -9.90
CA ARG A 661 22.35 14.02 -10.56
C ARG A 661 23.72 14.32 -11.15
N SER A 662 23.85 14.09 -12.44
CA SER A 662 25.13 14.24 -13.14
C SER A 662 25.80 15.60 -12.90
N GLY A 663 27.08 15.60 -12.53
CA GLY A 663 27.86 16.80 -12.27
C GLY A 663 27.53 17.55 -10.95
N ASP A 664 26.59 17.03 -10.15
CA ASP A 664 26.20 17.67 -8.88
C ASP A 664 26.31 16.71 -7.69
N LYS A 665 25.44 15.70 -7.60
CA LYS A 665 25.32 14.83 -6.43
C LYS A 665 24.93 13.41 -6.78
N LEU A 666 25.29 12.49 -5.90
CA LEU A 666 24.74 11.15 -5.85
C LEU A 666 23.96 11.01 -4.55
N TYR A 667 22.69 10.64 -4.64
CA TYR A 667 21.80 10.36 -3.53
C TYR A 667 21.70 8.85 -3.34
N LEU A 668 22.05 8.36 -2.16
CA LEU A 668 21.93 6.95 -1.81
C LEU A 668 20.91 6.81 -0.68
N LEU A 669 19.88 6.03 -0.92
CA LEU A 669 18.82 5.71 0.04
C LEU A 669 19.05 4.31 0.59
N LEU A 670 19.09 4.17 1.90
CA LEU A 670 19.28 2.91 2.62
C LEU A 670 18.09 2.70 3.56
N PHE A 671 17.39 1.58 3.41
CA PHE A 671 16.24 1.21 4.23
C PHE A 671 16.58 -0.02 5.07
N ASN A 672 16.83 0.15 6.35
CA ASN A 672 16.91 -0.98 7.27
C ASN A 672 15.49 -1.34 7.73
N LYS A 673 14.94 -2.41 7.18
CA LYS A 673 13.59 -2.92 7.46
C LYS A 673 13.54 -3.84 8.67
N SER A 674 14.70 -4.29 9.15
CA SER A 674 14.79 -5.22 10.28
C SER A 674 14.61 -4.52 11.62
N THR A 675 14.33 -5.31 12.64
CA THR A 675 14.24 -4.86 14.04
C THR A 675 15.59 -4.71 14.73
N SER A 676 16.69 -4.97 14.00
CA SER A 676 18.05 -4.89 14.51
C SER A 676 18.89 -3.91 13.70
N ALA A 677 19.93 -3.35 14.32
CA ALA A 677 20.92 -2.54 13.62
C ALA A 677 21.72 -3.39 12.62
N ARG A 678 22.07 -2.82 11.47
CA ARG A 678 22.79 -3.51 10.39
C ARG A 678 24.03 -2.75 9.94
N ASP A 679 25.13 -3.47 9.77
CA ASP A 679 26.32 -2.92 9.11
C ASP A 679 26.11 -3.00 7.59
N VAL A 680 26.41 -1.89 6.89
CA VAL A 680 26.23 -1.80 5.44
C VAL A 680 27.52 -1.35 4.79
N SER A 681 28.06 -2.18 3.89
CA SER A 681 29.17 -1.84 2.99
C SER A 681 28.60 -1.35 1.67
N VAL A 682 29.01 -0.18 1.24
CA VAL A 682 28.56 0.42 -0.04
C VAL A 682 29.74 0.48 -1.00
N ASN A 683 29.58 -0.08 -2.20
CA ASN A 683 30.53 -0.02 -3.29
C ASN A 683 29.93 0.75 -4.47
N ILE A 684 30.62 1.76 -4.97
CA ILE A 684 30.17 2.62 -6.07
C ILE A 684 31.15 2.46 -7.23
N SER A 685 30.64 2.33 -8.45
CA SER A 685 31.41 2.07 -9.66
C SER A 685 32.29 3.23 -10.14
N ALA A 686 32.33 4.34 -9.39
CA ALA A 686 33.14 5.52 -9.72
C ALA A 686 33.89 6.04 -8.49
N PRO A 687 35.04 6.67 -8.69
CA PRO A 687 35.77 7.32 -7.61
C PRO A 687 34.97 8.51 -7.07
N LEU A 688 34.94 8.65 -5.75
CA LEU A 688 34.36 9.78 -5.03
C LEU A 688 35.42 10.43 -4.17
N SER A 689 35.33 11.74 -4.01
CA SER A 689 36.17 12.52 -3.12
C SER A 689 35.36 13.58 -2.39
N GLY A 690 35.83 14.03 -1.23
CA GLY A 690 35.11 14.96 -0.37
C GLY A 690 34.38 14.25 0.78
N SER A 691 33.25 14.80 1.19
CA SER A 691 32.49 14.26 2.33
C SER A 691 31.02 14.02 1.94
N TRP A 692 30.45 12.96 2.48
CA TRP A 692 29.00 12.73 2.46
C TRP A 692 28.36 13.34 3.71
N THR A 693 27.06 13.66 3.59
CA THR A 693 26.17 14.01 4.70
C THR A 693 24.96 13.10 4.66
N ALA A 694 24.33 12.84 5.82
CA ALA A 694 23.17 11.96 5.88
C ALA A 694 22.04 12.56 6.71
N TRP A 695 20.82 12.20 6.33
CA TRP A 695 19.58 12.46 7.05
C TRP A 695 18.82 11.17 7.23
N ARG A 696 18.09 11.07 8.34
CA ARG A 696 17.42 9.82 8.72
C ARG A 696 16.16 10.10 9.51
N PHE A 697 15.14 9.26 9.28
CA PHE A 697 14.07 9.03 10.24
C PHE A 697 13.98 7.51 10.57
N GLY A 698 13.35 7.16 11.68
CA GLY A 698 13.19 5.76 12.09
C GLY A 698 12.49 5.65 13.43
N ASP A 699 12.53 4.48 14.06
CA ASP A 699 11.95 4.27 15.38
C ASP A 699 12.45 5.36 16.35
N ASN A 700 11.49 6.06 16.96
CA ASN A 700 11.71 7.14 17.94
C ASN A 700 12.46 8.39 17.42
N GLN A 701 12.61 8.57 16.12
CA GLN A 701 13.30 9.72 15.56
C GLN A 701 12.63 10.23 14.29
N HIS A 702 12.14 11.47 14.30
CA HIS A 702 11.77 12.21 13.09
C HIS A 702 12.99 12.56 12.25
N LEU A 703 12.74 12.96 10.99
CA LEU A 703 13.79 13.30 10.05
C LEU A 703 14.76 14.35 10.62
N ALA A 704 16.01 13.96 10.73
CA ALA A 704 17.10 14.79 11.25
C ALA A 704 18.44 14.43 10.63
N ALA A 705 19.43 15.31 10.80
CA ALA A 705 20.80 15.04 10.39
C ALA A 705 21.35 13.79 11.11
N ALA A 706 21.94 12.88 10.34
CA ALA A 706 22.38 11.55 10.81
C ALA A 706 23.90 11.32 10.66
N GLY A 707 24.66 12.40 10.49
CA GLY A 707 26.11 12.37 10.44
C GLY A 707 26.70 12.72 9.09
N SER A 708 28.03 12.66 9.03
CA SER A 708 28.84 12.93 7.84
C SER A 708 30.13 12.12 7.93
N GLY A 709 30.80 11.95 6.80
CA GLY A 709 32.07 11.24 6.74
C GLY A 709 32.78 11.37 5.38
N PRO A 710 33.97 10.79 5.22
CA PRO A 710 34.67 10.83 3.95
C PRO A 710 33.93 10.03 2.88
N ALA A 711 33.76 10.62 1.69
CA ALA A 711 33.23 9.94 0.53
C ALA A 711 34.33 9.15 -0.17
N GLY A 712 33.98 7.96 -0.68
CA GLY A 712 34.90 7.08 -1.43
C GLY A 712 34.12 6.05 -2.24
N ALA A 713 34.81 5.36 -3.15
CA ALA A 713 34.20 4.29 -3.94
C ALA A 713 33.74 3.10 -3.06
N SER A 714 34.30 2.95 -1.88
CA SER A 714 33.87 1.99 -0.87
C SER A 714 33.68 2.70 0.46
N MET A 715 32.54 2.52 1.10
CA MET A 715 32.18 3.15 2.38
C MET A 715 31.53 2.14 3.30
N GLN A 716 31.66 2.37 4.62
CA GLN A 716 31.04 1.55 5.65
C GLN A 716 30.09 2.40 6.49
N PHE A 717 28.87 1.93 6.64
CA PHE A 717 27.88 2.49 7.54
C PHE A 717 27.63 1.47 8.66
N ALA A 718 28.31 1.68 9.77
CA ALA A 718 28.18 0.79 10.92
C ALA A 718 26.87 1.05 11.66
N ALA A 719 26.25 -0.03 12.14
CA ALA A 719 25.06 -0.02 12.97
C ALA A 719 23.94 0.90 12.45
N LEU A 720 23.59 0.76 11.14
CA LEU A 720 22.42 1.42 10.57
C LEU A 720 21.18 1.07 11.43
N PRO A 721 20.53 2.04 12.10
CA PRO A 721 19.50 1.75 13.10
C PRO A 721 18.37 0.89 12.56
N PRO A 722 17.71 0.08 13.43
CA PRO A 722 16.55 -0.70 13.03
C PRO A 722 15.42 0.21 12.53
N ARG A 723 14.58 -0.31 11.66
CA ARG A 723 13.40 0.40 11.10
C ARG A 723 13.72 1.85 10.77
N SER A 724 14.67 2.07 9.87
CA SER A 724 15.12 3.41 9.51
C SER A 724 15.29 3.60 8.01
N ALA A 725 14.95 4.79 7.53
CA ALA A 725 15.29 5.28 6.20
C ALA A 725 16.39 6.32 6.31
N THR A 726 17.48 6.12 5.60
CA THR A 726 18.64 7.02 5.58
C THR A 726 18.91 7.48 4.17
N LEU A 727 18.91 8.79 3.96
CA LEU A 727 19.41 9.43 2.75
C LEU A 727 20.87 9.85 3.00
N VAL A 728 21.77 9.34 2.18
CA VAL A 728 23.18 9.77 2.14
C VAL A 728 23.36 10.62 0.88
N VAL A 729 23.78 11.85 1.06
CA VAL A 729 24.07 12.79 -0.03
C VAL A 729 25.57 12.84 -0.23
N LEU A 730 25.99 12.40 -1.40
CA LEU A 730 27.40 12.26 -1.80
C LEU A 730 27.76 13.34 -2.83
N PRO A 731 29.01 13.80 -2.86
CA PRO A 731 29.49 14.70 -3.91
C PRO A 731 29.37 14.02 -5.28
N ALA A 732 29.41 14.84 -6.35
CA ALA A 732 29.41 14.31 -7.70
C ALA A 732 30.55 13.31 -7.90
N PRO A 733 30.28 12.12 -8.46
CA PRO A 733 31.35 11.25 -8.94
C PRO A 733 32.20 11.98 -9.96
N GLY A 734 33.50 11.76 -9.90
CA GLY A 734 34.41 12.21 -10.96
C GLY A 734 34.00 11.66 -12.32
N PRO A 735 34.42 12.26 -13.43
CA PRO A 735 34.15 11.71 -14.75
C PRO A 735 34.63 10.26 -14.78
N VAL A 736 33.73 9.36 -15.14
CA VAL A 736 34.12 7.98 -15.47
C VAL A 736 34.87 8.10 -16.78
N ASP A 737 36.19 7.86 -16.77
CA ASP A 737 36.94 7.68 -18.00
C ASP A 737 36.29 6.50 -18.74
N MET A 738 35.46 6.79 -19.73
CA MET A 738 35.06 5.77 -20.68
C MET A 738 36.29 5.41 -21.46
N ILE A 739 37.02 4.37 -20.98
CA ILE A 739 38.04 3.69 -21.77
C ILE A 739 37.27 3.07 -22.92
N PHE A 740 37.14 3.80 -24.02
CA PHE A 740 36.86 3.17 -25.29
C PHE A 740 38.04 2.26 -25.57
N ALA A 741 37.83 0.97 -25.41
CA ALA A 741 38.74 -0.04 -25.96
C ALA A 741 38.57 -0.01 -27.48
N ASP A 742 38.99 1.07 -28.12
CA ASP A 742 39.22 1.11 -29.56
C ASP A 742 40.49 0.32 -29.88
N GLY A 743 40.35 -0.98 -29.83
CA GLY A 743 41.28 -1.90 -30.46
C GLY A 743 40.94 -2.07 -31.92
N PHE A 744 41.23 -1.08 -32.75
CA PHE A 744 41.44 -1.25 -34.18
C PHE A 744 42.53 -0.30 -34.62
N GLY A 745 43.75 -0.73 -34.41
CA GLY A 745 44.90 -0.22 -35.09
C GLY A 745 45.38 -1.24 -36.11
N GLY A 746 45.51 -0.83 -37.37
CA GLY A 746 46.17 -1.56 -38.41
C GLY A 746 45.36 -1.84 -39.64
#